data_59c9b9a0adef2812d95c2bc7009c0e04
#
_entry.id   59c9b9a0adef2812d95c2bc7009c0e04
#
_cell.length_a   1.000
_cell.length_b   1.000
_cell.length_c   1.000
_cell.angle_alpha   90.00
_cell.angle_beta   90.00
_cell.angle_gamma   90.00
#
_symmetry.space_group_name_H-M   'P 1'
#
loop_
_entity.id
_entity.type
_entity.pdbx_description
1 polymer ?
#
loop_
_entity_poly.entity_id
_entity_poly.type
_entity_poly.pdbx_seq_one_letter_code
_entity_poly.pdbx_strand_id
1 'polypeptide(L)'
;MKFRPLKPLAAGILLAFGLLAGPVAALAAAADAGAPVAQGGNVLRATLGNGLRVVIVRDTLAPTVTTQMTYLAGGYQTPQGFPGTAHALEHMMFRDNKAFTGAQLNEITGKMGGENNAFTTNDATQYIFVAPAAYLGIILHIEAARMRGARLTDQDWNLEKGAIEQEVSGDISDPGFLAFEQAEDILYAGTGYAQDPLGTRPSFDRTTSKTLHAFYDAWYQPGNAIFVVVGDVDPQATLDEIKALFDPIPSRPTPARKPVALRPFEAQTIVRTTPSGTGTVQFLYRMPGAMSRDNAAAQVLLDVLNNPRSGLSDLAAQGKVLSADAQIQPFSHGGIGVVEAAFPKGGNPTQAKAELDRAIDALLVNGAPPELVEAAKRSERAQFEFNKNSAVSIASSWSQALAWQGLDSPEAAEQQIQRVTVDDVNRIAREYLRRDRRVTIVLAPDPNGRRPPNSAGFGGSESFAGNDKLDVPLPDWAAKALRKLELPHWTLAPTRMTLPNGITLVVQPETVSKTVTVLGHVDHDAGMQEPKGQEGVGRLLAALFDYGTTTLDRTAFHKALDAIAATESGGDDFSLAVPSESFDRGVALLADNELHPAIPEEAFSVQQQSLARTLAGELQSPRYRMFRALRQGLLPAGDPHLREATPATVGKLALADLRHYFDATYRPDLTTIVVVGDVTPDQARATIDKYFGGWRSQGPKPDVIPPKVPLNPPSYAVVPNPYASQDQVLMGQVMDLDLHNPDRYALQLGNDVLGGNGFASRLMTDVRVRHGYAYDARSGMNFDRSRSIFYAEYGSDPDKVADVDALVLRDIEAMQRTPVKDTELDNARQYQIRSIPLEVASVNRIAGALLTWSYRGEPLDQPMVAGRRYLEMTAKEVQDAFARYLHPRHLVQVVQGPAPKRH
;
A
#
# COMPACT_ATOMS: atom_id res chain seq x y z
N MET A 1 -9.21 15.39 13.12
CA MET A 1 -7.84 15.07 12.72
C MET A 1 -7.78 13.56 12.52
N LYS A 2 -8.26 13.11 11.36
CA LYS A 2 -8.14 11.69 10.99
C LYS A 2 -6.69 11.49 10.52
N PHE A 3 -5.82 10.99 11.40
CA PHE A 3 -4.65 10.29 10.90
C PHE A 3 -5.18 9.06 10.17
N ARG A 4 -5.19 9.10 8.85
CA ARG A 4 -5.29 7.86 8.08
C ARG A 4 -4.19 6.96 8.63
N PRO A 5 -4.49 5.73 9.03
CA PRO A 5 -3.43 4.80 9.27
C PRO A 5 -2.64 4.72 7.97
N LEU A 6 -1.38 5.12 8.00
CA LEU A 6 -0.42 4.67 7.03
C LEU A 6 -0.52 3.15 7.08
N LYS A 7 -1.20 2.59 6.09
CA LYS A 7 -1.10 1.14 5.87
C LYS A 7 0.39 0.86 5.77
N PRO A 8 0.92 -0.11 6.47
CA PRO A 8 2.23 -0.60 6.12
C PRO A 8 2.15 -0.95 4.64
N LEU A 9 3.04 -0.39 3.82
CA LEU A 9 3.35 -0.91 2.50
C LEU A 9 4.10 -2.23 2.74
N ALA A 10 3.37 -3.21 3.16
CA ALA A 10 3.79 -4.59 3.11
C ALA A 10 2.82 -5.29 2.18
N ALA A 11 3.34 -5.67 1.06
CA ALA A 11 2.94 -6.76 0.20
C ALA A 11 1.45 -7.14 0.21
N GLY A 12 0.77 -6.77 -0.80
CA GLY A 12 -0.57 -7.21 -1.08
C GLY A 12 -0.90 -7.02 -2.54
N ILE A 13 -0.05 -7.48 -3.47
CA ILE A 13 -0.46 -7.75 -4.83
C ILE A 13 -0.32 -9.23 -5.01
N LEU A 14 -1.42 -9.90 -4.71
CA LEU A 14 -1.62 -11.30 -4.98
C LEU A 14 -2.64 -11.45 -6.07
N LEU A 15 -2.29 -12.17 -7.12
CA LEU A 15 -3.28 -12.85 -7.94
C LEU A 15 -2.73 -14.04 -8.72
N ALA A 16 -3.48 -15.00 -8.69
CA ALA A 16 -3.48 -16.39 -8.93
C ALA A 16 -3.51 -16.86 -10.39
N PHE A 17 -3.06 -18.04 -10.75
CA PHE A 17 -3.56 -18.92 -11.77
C PHE A 17 -2.96 -20.16 -12.25
N GLY A 18 -3.62 -21.00 -12.89
CA GLY A 18 -3.36 -22.36 -13.27
C GLY A 18 -3.46 -22.83 -14.72
N LEU A 19 -2.81 -23.78 -15.24
CA LEU A 19 -3.13 -25.06 -15.70
C LEU A 19 -2.44 -25.86 -16.78
N LEU A 20 -2.36 -27.09 -16.64
CA LEU A 20 -2.26 -28.40 -17.30
C LEU A 20 -0.90 -28.95 -17.73
N ALA A 21 -0.56 -30.08 -17.09
CA ALA A 21 0.52 -30.96 -17.49
C ALA A 21 0.05 -32.04 -18.46
N GLY A 22 0.67 -32.06 -19.64
CA GLY A 22 0.96 -33.30 -20.39
C GLY A 22 2.47 -33.36 -20.59
N PRO A 23 3.10 -34.52 -20.74
CA PRO A 23 4.53 -34.62 -20.91
C PRO A 23 4.89 -34.07 -22.30
N VAL A 24 5.38 -32.85 -22.34
CA VAL A 24 6.02 -32.32 -23.56
C VAL A 24 7.51 -32.48 -23.39
N ALA A 25 8.05 -33.35 -24.22
CA ALA A 25 9.47 -33.45 -24.47
C ALA A 25 10.05 -32.06 -24.69
N ALA A 26 11.17 -31.78 -24.03
CA ALA A 26 11.93 -30.55 -24.21
C ALA A 26 12.45 -30.54 -25.67
N LEU A 27 11.69 -29.89 -26.55
CA LEU A 27 12.20 -29.31 -27.75
C LEU A 27 12.76 -27.96 -27.36
N ALA A 28 14.07 -27.86 -27.29
CA ALA A 28 14.77 -26.59 -27.36
C ALA A 28 14.45 -25.99 -28.75
N ALA A 29 13.36 -25.27 -28.83
CA ALA A 29 13.09 -24.41 -29.96
C ALA A 29 14.16 -23.30 -29.93
N ALA A 30 15.03 -23.28 -30.93
CA ALA A 30 15.83 -22.14 -31.26
C ALA A 30 14.86 -20.96 -31.33
N ALA A 31 15.03 -19.97 -30.45
CA ALA A 31 14.26 -18.76 -30.47
C ALA A 31 14.55 -18.05 -31.81
N ASP A 32 13.59 -18.15 -32.70
CA ASP A 32 13.54 -17.24 -33.85
C ASP A 32 13.47 -15.83 -33.22
N ALA A 33 14.46 -14.99 -33.51
CA ALA A 33 14.45 -13.58 -33.16
C ALA A 33 13.33 -12.93 -33.99
N GLY A 34 12.09 -13.13 -33.50
CA GLY A 34 10.88 -12.74 -34.21
C GLY A 34 10.78 -11.24 -34.31
N ALA A 35 10.34 -10.78 -35.47
CA ALA A 35 9.94 -9.39 -35.65
C ALA A 35 8.97 -8.97 -34.55
N PRO A 36 9.03 -7.71 -34.06
CA PRO A 36 8.13 -7.22 -33.03
C PRO A 36 6.68 -7.43 -33.49
N VAL A 37 5.88 -8.09 -32.63
CA VAL A 37 4.46 -8.33 -32.90
C VAL A 37 3.67 -7.22 -32.23
N ALA A 38 3.19 -6.25 -33.04
CA ALA A 38 2.22 -5.26 -32.57
C ALA A 38 0.87 -5.95 -32.36
N GLN A 39 0.41 -6.02 -31.11
CA GLN A 39 -0.96 -6.42 -30.77
C GLN A 39 -1.76 -5.15 -30.50
N GLY A 40 -2.63 -4.73 -31.44
CA GLY A 40 -3.49 -3.54 -31.29
C GLY A 40 -2.70 -2.27 -30.96
N GLY A 41 -2.90 -1.16 -31.58
CA GLY A 41 -2.06 0.04 -31.66
C GLY A 41 -1.26 0.54 -30.46
N ASN A 42 -1.52 0.05 -29.24
CA ASN A 42 -0.89 0.53 -27.99
C ASN A 42 0.08 -0.47 -27.32
N VAL A 43 0.13 -1.73 -27.75
CA VAL A 43 1.00 -2.76 -27.13
C VAL A 43 2.03 -3.27 -28.15
N LEU A 44 3.31 -3.23 -27.77
CA LEU A 44 4.41 -3.79 -28.53
C LEU A 44 5.13 -4.85 -27.68
N ARG A 45 5.35 -6.03 -28.25
CA ARG A 45 6.08 -7.14 -27.62
C ARG A 45 7.28 -7.54 -28.47
N ALA A 46 8.40 -7.80 -27.84
CA ALA A 46 9.61 -8.25 -28.50
C ALA A 46 10.41 -9.19 -27.60
N THR A 47 11.17 -10.07 -28.22
CA THR A 47 12.27 -10.80 -27.57
C THR A 47 13.57 -10.36 -28.24
N LEU A 48 14.50 -9.82 -27.46
CA LEU A 48 15.80 -9.38 -27.98
C LEU A 48 16.68 -10.59 -28.34
N GLY A 49 17.72 -10.36 -29.13
CA GLY A 49 18.65 -11.41 -29.56
C GLY A 49 19.36 -12.14 -28.42
N ASN A 50 19.48 -11.50 -27.26
CA ASN A 50 20.03 -12.07 -26.03
C ASN A 50 18.98 -12.75 -25.13
N GLY A 51 17.72 -12.82 -25.56
CA GLY A 51 16.63 -13.48 -24.85
C GLY A 51 15.83 -12.60 -23.89
N LEU A 52 16.13 -11.32 -23.72
CA LEU A 52 15.32 -10.41 -22.89
C LEU A 52 13.92 -10.24 -23.52
N ARG A 53 12.89 -10.57 -22.73
CA ARG A 53 11.50 -10.36 -23.14
C ARG A 53 11.07 -8.95 -22.78
N VAL A 54 10.53 -8.22 -23.74
CA VAL A 54 10.13 -6.81 -23.60
C VAL A 54 8.66 -6.65 -23.92
N VAL A 55 7.93 -5.92 -23.08
CA VAL A 55 6.56 -5.48 -23.33
C VAL A 55 6.52 -3.97 -23.12
N ILE A 56 6.00 -3.26 -24.12
CA ILE A 56 5.81 -1.80 -24.06
C ILE A 56 4.33 -1.51 -24.28
N VAL A 57 3.71 -0.81 -23.35
CA VAL A 57 2.30 -0.40 -23.43
C VAL A 57 2.22 1.12 -23.38
N ARG A 58 1.64 1.70 -24.42
CA ARG A 58 1.37 3.14 -24.42
C ARG A 58 0.12 3.43 -23.59
N ASP A 59 0.28 4.26 -22.57
CA ASP A 59 -0.77 4.81 -21.72
C ASP A 59 -0.56 6.32 -21.58
N THR A 60 -1.57 7.10 -21.93
CA THR A 60 -1.50 8.57 -21.97
C THR A 60 -2.33 9.25 -20.89
N LEU A 61 -2.73 8.52 -19.85
CA LEU A 61 -3.50 9.08 -18.73
C LEU A 61 -2.78 10.25 -18.06
N ALA A 62 -1.47 10.10 -17.86
CA ALA A 62 -0.59 11.12 -17.31
C ALA A 62 0.77 11.07 -18.01
N PRO A 63 1.57 12.16 -18.04
CA PRO A 63 2.91 12.16 -18.64
C PRO A 63 3.93 11.42 -17.75
N THR A 64 3.62 10.18 -17.40
CA THR A 64 4.41 9.30 -16.53
C THR A 64 4.77 8.00 -17.24
N VAL A 65 5.78 7.31 -16.73
CA VAL A 65 6.16 5.98 -17.16
C VAL A 65 6.38 5.10 -15.93
N THR A 66 5.87 3.88 -16.00
CA THR A 66 6.18 2.79 -15.08
C THR A 66 7.05 1.78 -15.79
N THR A 67 8.16 1.41 -15.20
CA THR A 67 8.97 0.28 -15.66
C THR A 67 9.03 -0.80 -14.60
N GLN A 68 8.99 -2.05 -15.04
CA GLN A 68 9.11 -3.21 -14.16
C GLN A 68 10.07 -4.23 -14.77
N MET A 69 11.27 -4.31 -14.19
CA MET A 69 12.26 -5.32 -14.53
C MET A 69 12.09 -6.52 -13.60
N THR A 70 11.74 -7.67 -14.13
CA THR A 70 11.51 -8.90 -13.37
C THR A 70 12.58 -9.93 -13.71
N TYR A 71 13.41 -10.28 -12.74
CA TYR A 71 14.30 -11.44 -12.84
C TYR A 71 13.58 -12.66 -12.29
N LEU A 72 13.53 -13.74 -13.05
CA LEU A 72 12.87 -14.98 -12.66
C LEU A 72 13.74 -15.79 -11.68
N ALA A 73 14.09 -15.15 -10.58
CA ALA A 73 14.88 -15.75 -9.49
C ALA A 73 14.53 -15.02 -8.19
N GLY A 74 14.19 -15.78 -7.16
CA GLY A 74 13.82 -15.31 -5.84
C GLY A 74 14.30 -16.26 -4.76
N GLY A 75 13.57 -16.32 -3.64
CA GLY A 75 13.90 -17.16 -2.50
C GLY A 75 14.10 -18.63 -2.86
N TYR A 76 13.28 -19.15 -3.79
CA TYR A 76 13.34 -20.54 -4.25
C TYR A 76 14.68 -20.95 -4.88
N GLN A 77 15.37 -19.99 -5.55
CA GLN A 77 16.63 -20.23 -6.24
C GLN A 77 17.86 -20.02 -5.34
N THR A 78 17.68 -19.61 -4.08
CA THR A 78 18.80 -19.36 -3.17
C THR A 78 19.66 -20.61 -2.98
N PRO A 79 20.99 -20.46 -2.81
CA PRO A 79 21.86 -21.59 -2.54
C PRO A 79 21.48 -22.27 -1.21
N GLN A 80 21.61 -23.58 -1.16
CA GLN A 80 21.32 -24.34 0.05
C GLN A 80 22.18 -23.84 1.22
N GLY A 81 21.55 -23.54 2.35
CA GLY A 81 22.20 -22.98 3.54
C GLY A 81 22.42 -21.48 3.53
N PHE A 82 21.92 -20.77 2.47
CA PHE A 82 21.99 -19.32 2.34
C PHE A 82 20.63 -18.69 2.02
N PRO A 83 19.57 -18.96 2.84
CA PRO A 83 18.29 -18.28 2.66
C PRO A 83 18.48 -16.76 2.71
N GLY A 84 17.68 -16.01 1.95
CA GLY A 84 17.80 -14.55 1.84
C GLY A 84 18.85 -14.06 0.85
N THR A 85 19.57 -14.93 0.12
CA THR A 85 20.56 -14.48 -0.89
C THR A 85 19.92 -13.63 -1.99
N ALA A 86 18.70 -13.95 -2.43
CA ALA A 86 18.00 -13.17 -3.45
C ALA A 86 17.65 -11.77 -2.91
N HIS A 87 17.15 -11.67 -1.68
CA HIS A 87 16.84 -10.43 -1.00
C HIS A 87 18.11 -9.59 -0.73
N ALA A 88 19.17 -10.23 -0.24
CA ALA A 88 20.46 -9.56 -0.09
C ALA A 88 20.99 -8.98 -1.42
N LEU A 89 20.81 -9.72 -2.53
CA LEU A 89 21.21 -9.21 -3.84
C LEU A 89 20.30 -8.06 -4.30
N GLU A 90 19.01 -8.09 -3.99
CA GLU A 90 18.09 -6.97 -4.28
C GLU A 90 18.63 -5.67 -3.67
N HIS A 91 18.95 -5.67 -2.37
CA HIS A 91 19.55 -4.52 -1.68
C HIS A 91 20.85 -4.05 -2.33
N MET A 92 21.71 -5.01 -2.69
CA MET A 92 22.99 -4.71 -3.33
C MET A 92 22.86 -4.07 -4.72
N MET A 93 21.71 -4.19 -5.39
CA MET A 93 21.43 -3.50 -6.67
C MET A 93 21.27 -1.98 -6.52
N PHE A 94 21.10 -1.48 -5.31
CA PHE A 94 21.07 -0.05 -5.00
C PHE A 94 22.45 0.51 -4.61
N ARG A 95 23.47 -0.34 -4.54
CA ARG A 95 24.86 0.03 -4.24
C ARG A 95 25.65 0.30 -5.52
N ASP A 96 26.96 0.43 -5.38
CA ASP A 96 27.87 0.75 -6.47
C ASP A 96 27.84 -0.27 -7.61
N ASN A 97 27.81 0.24 -8.82
CA ASN A 97 28.05 -0.55 -10.02
C ASN A 97 29.15 0.11 -10.91
N LYS A 98 29.40 -0.47 -12.06
CA LYS A 98 30.45 0.03 -12.98
C LYS A 98 30.09 1.37 -13.63
N ALA A 99 28.84 1.74 -13.72
CA ALA A 99 28.34 2.92 -14.42
C ALA A 99 28.02 4.09 -13.47
N PHE A 100 27.69 3.82 -12.21
CA PHE A 100 27.37 4.82 -11.20
C PHE A 100 27.62 4.28 -9.79
N THR A 101 27.76 5.17 -8.82
CA THR A 101 27.81 4.83 -7.40
C THR A 101 26.40 4.85 -6.79
N GLY A 102 26.21 4.20 -5.64
CA GLY A 102 24.94 4.26 -4.89
C GLY A 102 24.55 5.71 -4.54
N ALA A 103 25.52 6.55 -4.19
CA ALA A 103 25.29 7.98 -3.95
C ALA A 103 24.77 8.71 -5.21
N GLN A 104 25.33 8.40 -6.38
CA GLN A 104 24.81 8.94 -7.66
C GLN A 104 23.40 8.43 -7.97
N LEU A 105 23.11 7.16 -7.69
CA LEU A 105 21.76 6.62 -7.88
C LEU A 105 20.73 7.36 -7.02
N ASN A 106 21.04 7.57 -5.73
CA ASN A 106 20.18 8.30 -4.81
C ASN A 106 19.96 9.75 -5.28
N GLU A 107 21.02 10.43 -5.73
CA GLU A 107 20.93 11.79 -6.25
C GLU A 107 20.09 11.86 -7.54
N ILE A 108 20.26 10.90 -8.47
CA ILE A 108 19.48 10.79 -9.71
C ILE A 108 18.01 10.59 -9.39
N THR A 109 17.66 9.61 -8.55
CA THR A 109 16.27 9.29 -8.22
C THR A 109 15.60 10.42 -7.46
N GLY A 110 16.29 11.05 -6.51
CA GLY A 110 15.80 12.24 -5.82
C GLY A 110 15.51 13.41 -6.76
N LYS A 111 16.42 13.69 -7.70
CA LYS A 111 16.22 14.75 -8.72
C LYS A 111 15.20 14.43 -9.78
N MET A 112 14.97 13.16 -10.08
CA MET A 112 14.03 12.73 -11.12
C MET A 112 12.57 12.95 -10.69
N GLY A 113 12.30 13.09 -9.41
CA GLY A 113 10.93 13.23 -8.87
C GLY A 113 10.09 11.97 -9.07
N GLY A 114 10.74 10.81 -9.15
CA GLY A 114 10.13 9.51 -9.31
C GLY A 114 10.11 8.71 -8.03
N GLU A 115 9.32 7.65 -8.03
CA GLU A 115 9.31 6.60 -7.01
C GLU A 115 10.06 5.39 -7.56
N ASN A 116 10.90 4.76 -6.74
CA ASN A 116 11.52 3.48 -7.09
C ASN A 116 11.40 2.51 -5.92
N ASN A 117 11.18 1.26 -6.25
CA ASN A 117 11.09 0.19 -5.27
C ASN A 117 11.59 -1.12 -5.86
N ALA A 118 11.86 -2.09 -5.00
CA ALA A 118 12.10 -3.46 -5.40
C ALA A 118 11.48 -4.41 -4.37
N PHE A 119 11.25 -5.63 -4.77
CA PHE A 119 10.81 -6.68 -3.85
C PHE A 119 11.23 -8.06 -4.35
N THR A 120 11.53 -8.92 -3.41
CA THR A 120 11.88 -10.32 -3.64
C THR A 120 10.76 -11.22 -3.15
N THR A 121 10.25 -12.05 -4.05
CA THR A 121 9.34 -13.15 -3.72
C THR A 121 10.07 -14.49 -3.76
N ASN A 122 9.36 -15.58 -3.53
CA ASN A 122 9.93 -16.90 -3.71
C ASN A 122 10.35 -17.19 -5.16
N ASP A 123 9.67 -16.65 -6.17
CA ASP A 123 9.87 -16.97 -7.59
C ASP A 123 10.63 -15.93 -8.39
N ALA A 124 10.64 -14.68 -7.94
CA ALA A 124 11.19 -13.58 -8.72
C ALA A 124 11.67 -12.42 -7.83
N THR A 125 12.60 -11.63 -8.37
CA THR A 125 12.98 -10.31 -7.84
C THR A 125 12.60 -9.26 -8.86
N GLN A 126 11.92 -8.19 -8.42
CA GLN A 126 11.40 -7.14 -9.28
C GLN A 126 11.94 -5.77 -8.88
N TYR A 127 12.25 -4.94 -9.89
CA TYR A 127 12.65 -3.55 -9.72
C TYR A 127 11.64 -2.67 -10.47
N ILE A 128 11.06 -1.71 -9.77
CA ILE A 128 9.98 -0.85 -10.27
C ILE A 128 10.43 0.60 -10.22
N PHE A 129 10.19 1.33 -11.30
CA PHE A 129 10.24 2.79 -11.32
C PHE A 129 8.90 3.35 -11.76
N VAL A 130 8.47 4.41 -11.10
CA VAL A 130 7.38 5.28 -11.54
C VAL A 130 7.94 6.70 -11.60
N ALA A 131 7.98 7.30 -12.78
CA ALA A 131 8.62 8.59 -12.98
C ALA A 131 7.93 9.38 -14.09
N PRO A 132 8.20 10.70 -14.24
CA PRO A 132 7.81 11.40 -15.44
C PRO A 132 8.39 10.75 -16.69
N ALA A 133 7.60 10.61 -17.74
CA ALA A 133 7.96 9.91 -18.98
C ALA A 133 9.24 10.45 -19.64
N ALA A 134 9.52 11.75 -19.47
CA ALA A 134 10.74 12.40 -19.95
C ALA A 134 12.05 11.80 -19.42
N TYR A 135 11.97 11.02 -18.32
CA TYR A 135 13.15 10.42 -17.68
C TYR A 135 13.28 8.92 -17.94
N LEU A 136 12.48 8.35 -18.87
CA LEU A 136 12.58 6.93 -19.23
C LEU A 136 14.03 6.54 -19.60
N GLY A 137 14.72 7.34 -20.40
CA GLY A 137 16.11 7.05 -20.77
C GLY A 137 17.07 6.92 -19.59
N ILE A 138 16.85 7.68 -18.49
CA ILE A 138 17.60 7.51 -17.24
C ILE A 138 17.36 6.13 -16.64
N ILE A 139 16.09 5.72 -16.56
CA ILE A 139 15.70 4.43 -15.98
C ILE A 139 16.29 3.28 -16.82
N LEU A 140 16.23 3.37 -18.14
CA LEU A 140 16.81 2.36 -19.03
C LEU A 140 18.33 2.20 -18.81
N HIS A 141 19.06 3.30 -18.61
CA HIS A 141 20.49 3.25 -18.29
C HIS A 141 20.75 2.60 -16.93
N ILE A 142 19.93 2.89 -15.90
CA ILE A 142 20.05 2.30 -14.58
C ILE A 142 19.83 0.78 -14.67
N GLU A 143 18.74 0.34 -15.32
CA GLU A 143 18.40 -1.09 -15.40
C GLU A 143 19.41 -1.89 -16.23
N ALA A 144 19.90 -1.33 -17.34
CA ALA A 144 20.96 -1.94 -18.13
C ALA A 144 22.26 -2.06 -17.34
N ALA A 145 22.61 -1.05 -16.53
CA ALA A 145 23.80 -1.07 -15.69
C ALA A 145 23.65 -2.09 -14.54
N ARG A 146 22.47 -2.21 -13.91
CA ARG A 146 22.17 -3.25 -12.93
C ARG A 146 22.37 -4.65 -13.49
N MET A 147 21.88 -4.90 -14.71
CA MET A 147 21.96 -6.23 -15.34
C MET A 147 23.38 -6.67 -15.68
N ARG A 148 24.34 -5.76 -15.93
CA ARG A 148 25.69 -6.09 -16.42
C ARG A 148 26.86 -5.70 -15.52
N GLY A 149 26.60 -4.92 -14.48
CA GLY A 149 27.71 -4.19 -13.86
C GLY A 149 27.71 -4.04 -12.36
N ALA A 150 26.92 -4.80 -11.61
CA ALA A 150 26.96 -4.78 -10.15
C ALA A 150 28.38 -5.10 -9.64
N ARG A 151 28.88 -4.32 -8.65
CA ARG A 151 30.21 -4.54 -8.10
C ARG A 151 30.23 -5.55 -6.98
N LEU A 152 29.19 -5.61 -6.15
CA LEU A 152 28.96 -6.57 -5.08
C LEU A 152 30.21 -6.78 -4.21
N THR A 153 30.82 -5.70 -3.73
CA THR A 153 32.04 -5.79 -2.91
C THR A 153 31.73 -6.25 -1.50
N ASP A 154 32.73 -6.86 -0.80
CA ASP A 154 32.57 -7.20 0.61
C ASP A 154 32.39 -5.95 1.48
N GLN A 155 32.94 -4.81 1.07
CA GLN A 155 32.71 -3.53 1.74
C GLN A 155 31.24 -3.11 1.66
N ASP A 156 30.65 -3.11 0.46
CA ASP A 156 29.23 -2.75 0.26
C ASP A 156 28.31 -3.75 0.97
N TRP A 157 28.64 -5.04 0.92
CA TRP A 157 27.90 -6.07 1.63
C TRP A 157 27.90 -5.86 3.14
N ASN A 158 29.06 -5.58 3.74
CA ASN A 158 29.15 -5.34 5.18
C ASN A 158 28.39 -4.10 5.63
N LEU A 159 28.25 -3.11 4.76
CA LEU A 159 27.44 -1.92 5.02
C LEU A 159 25.93 -2.22 4.89
N GLU A 160 25.54 -3.01 3.88
CA GLU A 160 24.12 -3.29 3.61
C GLU A 160 23.54 -4.37 4.52
N LYS A 161 24.37 -5.32 4.93
CA LYS A 161 23.98 -6.43 5.80
C LYS A 161 23.23 -5.96 7.05
N GLY A 162 23.72 -4.90 7.72
CA GLY A 162 23.10 -4.33 8.91
C GLY A 162 21.69 -3.78 8.62
N ALA A 163 21.47 -3.14 7.46
CA ALA A 163 20.18 -2.63 7.06
C ALA A 163 19.16 -3.77 6.88
N ILE A 164 19.57 -4.84 6.18
CA ILE A 164 18.74 -6.04 5.97
C ILE A 164 18.44 -6.73 7.31
N GLU A 165 19.44 -6.87 8.17
CA GLU A 165 19.26 -7.47 9.49
C GLU A 165 18.25 -6.68 10.35
N GLN A 166 18.24 -5.36 10.24
CA GLN A 166 17.29 -4.53 10.96
C GLN A 166 15.86 -4.67 10.41
N GLU A 167 15.70 -4.73 9.09
CA GLU A 167 14.42 -4.99 8.45
C GLU A 167 13.83 -6.33 8.90
N VAL A 168 14.60 -7.40 8.76
CA VAL A 168 14.20 -8.74 9.22
C VAL A 168 13.92 -8.77 10.72
N SER A 169 14.66 -7.98 11.53
CA SER A 169 14.37 -7.84 12.97
C SER A 169 12.99 -7.26 13.25
N GLY A 170 12.53 -6.34 12.42
CA GLY A 170 11.16 -5.80 12.48
C GLY A 170 10.12 -6.90 12.31
N ASP A 171 10.25 -7.71 11.26
CA ASP A 171 9.28 -8.75 10.90
C ASP A 171 9.26 -9.91 11.90
N ILE A 172 10.43 -10.39 12.34
CA ILE A 172 10.49 -11.44 13.37
C ILE A 172 10.04 -10.96 14.76
N SER A 173 9.79 -9.66 14.93
CA SER A 173 9.15 -9.12 16.14
C SER A 173 7.64 -9.34 16.13
N ASP A 174 7.04 -9.67 14.98
CA ASP A 174 5.62 -10.00 14.86
C ASP A 174 5.39 -11.50 15.11
N PRO A 175 4.63 -11.87 16.15
CA PRO A 175 4.26 -13.26 16.38
C PRO A 175 3.46 -13.90 15.24
N GLY A 176 2.72 -13.11 14.48
CA GLY A 176 1.99 -13.56 13.28
C GLY A 176 2.93 -14.02 12.18
N PHE A 177 3.93 -13.19 11.87
CA PHE A 177 4.97 -13.52 10.90
C PHE A 177 5.69 -14.84 11.29
N LEU A 178 6.14 -14.97 12.54
CA LEU A 178 6.80 -16.19 13.01
C LEU A 178 5.91 -17.44 12.96
N ALA A 179 4.60 -17.29 13.17
CA ALA A 179 3.67 -18.39 13.07
C ALA A 179 3.44 -18.78 11.60
N PHE A 180 3.39 -17.81 10.71
CA PHE A 180 3.23 -18.03 9.27
C PHE A 180 4.47 -18.69 8.66
N GLU A 181 5.69 -18.21 8.98
CA GLU A 181 6.96 -18.82 8.56
C GLU A 181 7.04 -20.29 9.00
N GLN A 182 6.66 -20.57 10.26
CA GLN A 182 6.58 -21.96 10.75
C GLN A 182 5.56 -22.80 9.97
N ALA A 183 4.42 -22.23 9.59
CA ALA A 183 3.42 -22.92 8.80
C ALA A 183 3.90 -23.17 7.36
N GLU A 184 4.62 -22.22 6.77
CA GLU A 184 5.24 -22.36 5.45
C GLU A 184 6.28 -23.48 5.42
N ASP A 185 7.13 -23.58 6.45
CA ASP A 185 8.09 -24.70 6.60
C ASP A 185 7.37 -26.05 6.67
N ILE A 186 6.23 -26.15 7.37
CA ILE A 186 5.42 -27.37 7.42
C ILE A 186 4.79 -27.68 6.07
N LEU A 187 4.17 -26.68 5.45
CA LEU A 187 3.45 -26.86 4.19
C LEU A 187 4.39 -27.23 3.04
N TYR A 188 5.59 -26.65 3.00
CA TYR A 188 6.51 -26.79 1.87
C TYR A 188 7.84 -27.46 2.24
N ALA A 189 7.88 -28.24 3.33
CA ALA A 189 9.07 -28.91 3.84
C ALA A 189 9.90 -29.62 2.76
N GLY A 190 11.17 -29.26 2.70
CA GLY A 190 12.13 -29.86 1.75
C GLY A 190 12.10 -29.25 0.35
N THR A 191 11.35 -28.18 0.13
CA THR A 191 11.37 -27.38 -1.11
C THR A 191 11.98 -26.00 -0.85
N GLY A 192 12.24 -25.23 -1.91
CA GLY A 192 12.65 -23.83 -1.78
C GLY A 192 11.55 -22.89 -1.25
N TYR A 193 10.29 -23.34 -1.26
CA TYR A 193 9.16 -22.58 -0.70
C TYR A 193 8.98 -22.78 0.81
N ALA A 194 9.83 -23.57 1.45
CA ALA A 194 9.78 -23.79 2.90
C ALA A 194 10.37 -22.64 3.73
N GLN A 195 10.91 -21.62 3.10
CA GLN A 195 11.58 -20.52 3.78
C GLN A 195 11.14 -19.20 3.18
N ASP A 196 10.90 -18.22 4.05
CA ASP A 196 10.65 -16.85 3.63
C ASP A 196 11.86 -16.30 2.84
N PRO A 197 11.64 -15.58 1.73
CA PRO A 197 12.71 -15.00 0.94
C PRO A 197 13.54 -13.93 1.68
N LEU A 198 13.04 -13.34 2.77
CA LEU A 198 13.75 -12.35 3.58
C LEU A 198 15.08 -12.88 4.12
N GLY A 199 15.14 -14.16 4.50
CA GLY A 199 16.35 -14.80 4.98
C GLY A 199 16.57 -14.71 6.48
N THR A 200 17.75 -15.13 6.95
CA THR A 200 18.05 -15.21 8.38
C THR A 200 19.43 -14.64 8.71
N ARG A 201 19.61 -14.11 9.91
CA ARG A 201 20.90 -13.60 10.38
C ARG A 201 22.03 -14.63 10.23
N PRO A 202 21.89 -15.92 10.65
CA PRO A 202 22.95 -16.91 10.45
C PRO A 202 23.32 -17.15 8.98
N SER A 203 22.40 -16.90 8.05
CA SER A 203 22.70 -16.93 6.62
C SER A 203 23.51 -15.70 6.21
N PHE A 204 23.09 -14.50 6.60
CA PHE A 204 23.76 -13.24 6.27
C PHE A 204 25.18 -13.21 6.83
N ASP A 205 25.41 -13.74 8.04
CA ASP A 205 26.75 -13.87 8.63
C ASP A 205 27.70 -14.73 7.80
N ARG A 206 27.18 -15.71 7.07
CA ARG A 206 27.99 -16.57 6.16
C ARG A 206 28.04 -16.05 4.73
N THR A 207 27.15 -15.15 4.36
CA THR A 207 27.07 -14.60 3.00
C THR A 207 28.27 -13.67 2.76
N THR A 208 28.86 -13.80 1.58
CA THR A 208 30.01 -13.03 1.13
C THR A 208 29.76 -12.46 -0.26
N SER A 209 30.57 -11.50 -0.66
CA SER A 209 30.61 -11.00 -2.04
C SER A 209 30.63 -12.14 -3.07
N LYS A 210 31.40 -13.18 -2.82
CA LYS A 210 31.46 -14.37 -3.71
C LYS A 210 30.12 -15.10 -3.82
N THR A 211 29.37 -15.23 -2.74
CA THR A 211 28.03 -15.83 -2.73
C THR A 211 27.06 -15.02 -3.57
N LEU A 212 27.07 -13.70 -3.38
CA LEU A 212 26.23 -12.75 -4.10
C LEU A 212 26.57 -12.71 -5.61
N HIS A 213 27.88 -12.68 -5.96
CA HIS A 213 28.32 -12.77 -7.36
C HIS A 213 27.88 -14.06 -8.02
N ALA A 214 28.00 -15.19 -7.34
CA ALA A 214 27.60 -16.48 -7.90
C ALA A 214 26.09 -16.51 -8.22
N PHE A 215 25.27 -15.93 -7.36
CA PHE A 215 23.83 -15.80 -7.58
C PHE A 215 23.49 -14.81 -8.70
N TYR A 216 24.14 -13.64 -8.68
CA TYR A 216 23.98 -12.63 -9.72
C TYR A 216 24.35 -13.16 -11.10
N ASP A 217 25.54 -13.75 -11.24
CA ASP A 217 26.03 -14.29 -12.51
C ASP A 217 25.14 -15.43 -13.05
N ALA A 218 24.51 -16.19 -12.16
CA ALA A 218 23.63 -17.29 -12.54
C ALA A 218 22.25 -16.82 -13.03
N TRP A 219 21.68 -15.78 -12.40
CA TRP A 219 20.26 -15.47 -12.55
C TRP A 219 19.95 -14.10 -13.13
N TYR A 220 20.85 -13.09 -12.94
CA TYR A 220 20.61 -11.72 -13.42
C TYR A 220 21.16 -11.54 -14.82
N GLN A 221 20.36 -11.96 -15.79
CA GLN A 221 20.76 -11.95 -17.20
C GLN A 221 19.56 -11.84 -18.14
N PRO A 222 19.75 -11.37 -19.38
CA PRO A 222 18.66 -11.08 -20.30
C PRO A 222 17.70 -12.25 -20.52
N GLY A 223 18.23 -13.46 -20.75
CA GLY A 223 17.41 -14.65 -21.03
C GLY A 223 16.56 -15.13 -19.85
N ASN A 224 16.81 -14.60 -18.62
CA ASN A 224 16.04 -14.87 -17.41
C ASN A 224 15.26 -13.66 -16.92
N ALA A 225 15.03 -12.66 -17.77
CA ALA A 225 14.37 -11.42 -17.39
C ALA A 225 13.19 -11.05 -18.31
N ILE A 226 12.26 -10.30 -17.72
CA ILE A 226 11.13 -9.67 -18.42
C ILE A 226 11.17 -8.20 -18.09
N PHE A 227 11.09 -7.36 -19.11
CA PHE A 227 11.05 -5.92 -18.94
C PHE A 227 9.75 -5.35 -19.48
N VAL A 228 8.94 -4.81 -18.61
CA VAL A 228 7.65 -4.17 -18.93
C VAL A 228 7.81 -2.66 -18.77
N VAL A 229 7.37 -1.92 -19.77
CA VAL A 229 7.35 -0.44 -19.81
C VAL A 229 5.94 0.01 -20.15
N VAL A 230 5.33 0.82 -19.29
CA VAL A 230 3.96 1.33 -19.48
C VAL A 230 3.93 2.83 -19.22
N GLY A 231 3.36 3.60 -20.14
CA GLY A 231 3.20 5.03 -19.91
C GLY A 231 3.11 5.85 -21.19
N ASP A 232 3.27 7.18 -21.05
CA ASP A 232 3.23 8.11 -22.17
C ASP A 232 4.54 8.06 -22.97
N VAL A 233 4.71 6.97 -23.70
CA VAL A 233 5.91 6.67 -24.48
C VAL A 233 5.54 6.23 -25.89
N ASP A 234 6.43 6.47 -26.87
CA ASP A 234 6.33 5.86 -28.19
C ASP A 234 6.88 4.42 -28.13
N PRO A 235 6.08 3.39 -28.41
CA PRO A 235 6.52 2.02 -28.25
C PRO A 235 7.71 1.62 -29.12
N GLN A 236 7.79 2.11 -30.35
CA GLN A 236 8.89 1.74 -31.25
C GLN A 236 10.19 2.44 -30.89
N ALA A 237 10.14 3.75 -30.60
CA ALA A 237 11.30 4.51 -30.16
C ALA A 237 11.84 3.94 -28.82
N THR A 238 10.96 3.57 -27.91
CA THR A 238 11.33 2.92 -26.64
C THR A 238 12.00 1.56 -26.89
N LEU A 239 11.49 0.74 -27.78
CA LEU A 239 12.12 -0.54 -28.12
C LEU A 239 13.51 -0.34 -28.73
N ASP A 240 13.69 0.67 -29.58
CA ASP A 240 14.97 0.95 -30.20
C ASP A 240 16.00 1.43 -29.17
N GLU A 241 15.60 2.23 -28.19
CA GLU A 241 16.43 2.63 -27.05
C GLU A 241 16.78 1.43 -26.13
N ILE A 242 15.81 0.57 -25.83
CA ILE A 242 16.04 -0.67 -25.07
C ILE A 242 17.05 -1.55 -25.82
N LYS A 243 16.90 -1.77 -27.11
CA LYS A 243 17.87 -2.54 -27.91
C LYS A 243 19.27 -1.95 -27.84
N ALA A 244 19.41 -0.64 -27.98
CA ALA A 244 20.71 0.02 -27.93
C ALA A 244 21.44 -0.21 -26.59
N LEU A 245 20.72 -0.31 -25.46
CA LEU A 245 21.29 -0.48 -24.14
C LEU A 245 21.43 -1.96 -23.72
N PHE A 246 20.49 -2.84 -24.11
CA PHE A 246 20.42 -4.19 -23.60
C PHE A 246 20.95 -5.25 -24.60
N ASP A 247 20.85 -5.08 -25.92
CA ASP A 247 21.40 -6.06 -26.90
C ASP A 247 22.89 -6.35 -26.68
N PRO A 248 23.75 -5.38 -26.28
CA PRO A 248 25.15 -5.65 -26.01
C PRO A 248 25.41 -6.51 -24.76
N ILE A 249 24.40 -6.77 -23.92
CA ILE A 249 24.54 -7.60 -22.71
C ILE A 249 24.49 -9.06 -23.10
N PRO A 250 25.58 -9.84 -22.90
CA PRO A 250 25.60 -11.24 -23.30
C PRO A 250 24.67 -12.09 -22.43
N SER A 251 23.92 -12.99 -23.06
CA SER A 251 23.17 -14.03 -22.35
C SER A 251 24.06 -15.19 -21.96
N ARG A 252 23.73 -15.84 -20.85
CA ARG A 252 24.36 -17.06 -20.36
C ARG A 252 23.29 -18.12 -20.11
N PRO A 253 23.60 -19.42 -20.13
CA PRO A 253 22.64 -20.44 -19.72
C PRO A 253 22.24 -20.27 -18.26
N THR A 254 20.95 -20.21 -17.98
CA THR A 254 20.42 -20.22 -16.61
C THR A 254 20.54 -21.64 -16.02
N PRO A 255 20.84 -21.77 -14.72
CA PRO A 255 20.79 -23.08 -14.06
C PRO A 255 19.42 -23.75 -14.19
N ALA A 256 19.42 -25.06 -14.30
CA ALA A 256 18.17 -25.82 -14.26
C ALA A 256 17.46 -25.61 -12.92
N ARG A 257 16.16 -25.30 -12.99
CA ARG A 257 15.34 -25.15 -11.78
C ARG A 257 15.06 -26.51 -11.18
N LYS A 258 15.20 -26.63 -9.86
CA LYS A 258 14.84 -27.86 -9.15
C LYS A 258 13.32 -28.04 -9.23
N PRO A 259 12.82 -29.25 -9.49
CA PRO A 259 11.39 -29.50 -9.44
C PRO A 259 10.87 -29.41 -8.00
N VAL A 260 9.66 -28.89 -7.82
CA VAL A 260 8.98 -28.82 -6.51
C VAL A 260 8.46 -30.22 -6.16
N ALA A 261 9.14 -30.90 -5.27
CA ALA A 261 8.72 -32.22 -4.78
C ALA A 261 7.99 -32.09 -3.43
N LEU A 262 6.68 -31.92 -3.48
CA LEU A 262 5.86 -31.77 -2.29
C LEU A 262 5.79 -33.08 -1.49
N ARG A 263 6.07 -32.98 -0.19
CA ARG A 263 5.93 -34.06 0.77
C ARG A 263 4.56 -34.04 1.44
N PRO A 264 3.98 -35.20 1.79
CA PRO A 264 2.82 -35.24 2.68
C PRO A 264 3.16 -34.55 4.01
N PHE A 265 2.20 -33.88 4.63
CA PHE A 265 2.29 -33.35 5.98
C PHE A 265 1.01 -33.69 6.74
N GLU A 266 1.08 -33.70 8.05
CA GLU A 266 -0.08 -33.88 8.94
C GLU A 266 -0.63 -32.53 9.39
N ALA A 267 -1.94 -32.48 9.61
CA ALA A 267 -2.59 -31.30 10.14
C ALA A 267 -2.01 -30.93 11.51
N GLN A 268 -1.62 -29.68 11.68
CA GLN A 268 -1.00 -29.17 12.91
C GLN A 268 -1.66 -27.87 13.36
N THR A 269 -1.48 -27.53 14.63
CA THR A 269 -1.91 -26.26 15.20
C THR A 269 -0.73 -25.53 15.83
N ILE A 270 -0.50 -24.30 15.41
CA ILE A 270 0.50 -23.38 15.96
C ILE A 270 -0.25 -22.35 16.81
N VAL A 271 0.15 -22.20 18.07
CA VAL A 271 -0.44 -21.22 18.99
C VAL A 271 0.63 -20.24 19.43
N ARG A 272 0.35 -18.94 19.27
CA ARG A 272 1.21 -17.86 19.75
C ARG A 272 0.37 -16.76 20.38
N THR A 273 1.00 -15.95 21.22
CA THR A 273 0.39 -14.72 21.75
C THR A 273 0.78 -13.53 20.88
N THR A 274 -0.09 -12.52 20.83
CA THR A 274 0.11 -11.27 20.09
C THR A 274 -0.16 -10.06 20.98
N PRO A 275 0.59 -8.94 20.81
CA PRO A 275 0.29 -7.68 21.49
C PRO A 275 -0.99 -7.00 20.98
N SER A 276 -1.54 -7.48 19.87
CA SER A 276 -2.77 -6.97 19.30
C SER A 276 -3.93 -7.07 20.27
N GLY A 277 -4.86 -6.12 20.19
CA GLY A 277 -6.14 -6.16 20.92
C GLY A 277 -7.13 -7.17 20.35
N THR A 278 -6.82 -7.76 19.19
CA THR A 278 -7.61 -8.80 18.53
C THR A 278 -6.75 -10.03 18.30
N GLY A 279 -7.37 -11.20 18.41
CA GLY A 279 -6.75 -12.46 18.01
C GLY A 279 -7.26 -12.95 16.68
N THR A 280 -6.55 -13.90 16.09
CA THR A 280 -6.95 -14.53 14.82
C THR A 280 -6.88 -16.05 14.90
N VAL A 281 -7.74 -16.70 14.15
CA VAL A 281 -7.63 -18.10 13.79
C VAL A 281 -7.49 -18.16 12.27
N GLN A 282 -6.41 -18.78 11.81
CA GLN A 282 -6.11 -18.90 10.39
C GLN A 282 -6.02 -20.38 10.01
N PHE A 283 -6.64 -20.76 8.91
CA PHE A 283 -6.49 -22.05 8.27
C PHE A 283 -5.64 -21.90 7.02
N LEU A 284 -4.46 -22.52 7.01
CA LEU A 284 -3.54 -22.47 5.90
C LEU A 284 -3.57 -23.79 5.14
N TYR A 285 -3.76 -23.68 3.84
CA TYR A 285 -3.85 -24.81 2.90
C TYR A 285 -2.79 -24.67 1.81
N ARG A 286 -2.25 -25.79 1.33
CA ARG A 286 -1.57 -25.75 0.03
C ARG A 286 -2.61 -25.51 -1.04
N MET A 287 -2.33 -24.57 -1.94
CA MET A 287 -3.17 -24.27 -3.09
C MET A 287 -2.44 -24.58 -4.39
N PRO A 288 -3.14 -24.67 -5.52
CA PRO A 288 -2.48 -24.83 -6.81
C PRO A 288 -1.56 -23.66 -7.11
N GLY A 289 -0.46 -23.96 -7.79
CA GLY A 289 0.48 -22.91 -8.22
C GLY A 289 -0.03 -22.05 -9.36
N ALA A 290 0.58 -20.90 -9.57
CA ALA A 290 0.21 -19.95 -10.62
C ALA A 290 0.33 -20.56 -12.03
N MET A 291 1.17 -21.55 -12.25
CA MET A 291 1.26 -22.31 -13.51
C MET A 291 0.34 -23.53 -13.57
N SER A 292 -0.47 -23.77 -12.54
CA SER A 292 -1.38 -24.93 -12.52
C SER A 292 -2.69 -24.62 -13.24
N ARG A 293 -3.31 -25.61 -13.85
CA ARG A 293 -4.64 -25.48 -14.50
C ARG A 293 -5.78 -25.25 -13.52
N ASP A 294 -5.57 -25.49 -12.27
CA ASP A 294 -6.62 -25.38 -11.26
C ASP A 294 -6.72 -24.01 -10.64
N ASN A 295 -5.82 -23.16 -11.01
CA ASN A 295 -5.70 -21.93 -10.32
C ASN A 295 -6.79 -20.88 -10.71
N ALA A 296 -7.26 -20.82 -11.98
CA ALA A 296 -8.41 -19.99 -12.31
C ALA A 296 -9.64 -20.34 -11.45
N ALA A 297 -9.84 -21.64 -11.22
CA ALA A 297 -10.89 -22.10 -10.35
C ALA A 297 -10.61 -21.80 -8.86
N ALA A 298 -9.34 -21.79 -8.44
CA ALA A 298 -8.95 -21.39 -7.09
C ALA A 298 -9.17 -19.90 -6.84
N GLN A 299 -8.92 -19.05 -7.85
CA GLN A 299 -9.23 -17.62 -7.75
C GLN A 299 -10.74 -17.39 -7.63
N VAL A 300 -11.52 -17.99 -8.52
CA VAL A 300 -12.99 -17.86 -8.45
C VAL A 300 -13.52 -18.40 -7.12
N LEU A 301 -12.93 -19.47 -6.56
CA LEU A 301 -13.25 -19.96 -5.22
C LEU A 301 -12.96 -18.91 -4.15
N LEU A 302 -11.82 -18.21 -4.24
CA LEU A 302 -11.47 -17.12 -3.33
C LEU A 302 -12.50 -16.00 -3.36
N ASP A 303 -12.91 -15.59 -4.56
CA ASP A 303 -13.90 -14.52 -4.75
C ASP A 303 -15.28 -14.94 -4.22
N VAL A 304 -15.66 -16.22 -4.42
CA VAL A 304 -16.88 -16.78 -3.84
C VAL A 304 -16.84 -16.77 -2.32
N LEU A 305 -15.68 -17.09 -1.69
CA LEU A 305 -15.53 -17.03 -0.24
C LEU A 305 -15.62 -15.61 0.30
N ASN A 306 -15.06 -14.63 -0.40
CA ASN A 306 -15.03 -13.22 0.00
C ASN A 306 -16.28 -12.43 -0.40
N ASN A 307 -17.17 -13.00 -1.20
CA ASN A 307 -18.38 -12.29 -1.58
C ASN A 307 -19.21 -11.95 -0.33
N PRO A 308 -19.75 -10.73 -0.20
CA PRO A 308 -20.57 -10.31 0.95
C PRO A 308 -21.78 -11.20 1.24
N ARG A 309 -22.23 -12.00 0.26
CA ARG A 309 -23.33 -12.97 0.39
C ARG A 309 -22.83 -14.40 0.70
N SER A 310 -21.55 -14.58 0.98
CA SER A 310 -21.00 -15.89 1.33
C SER A 310 -21.24 -16.24 2.79
N GLY A 311 -21.26 -17.54 3.09
CA GLY A 311 -21.32 -18.00 4.48
C GLY A 311 -20.11 -17.62 5.34
N LEU A 312 -18.96 -17.27 4.72
CA LEU A 312 -17.79 -16.76 5.43
C LEU A 312 -18.02 -15.30 5.86
N SER A 313 -18.46 -14.43 4.97
CA SER A 313 -18.80 -13.04 5.27
C SER A 313 -19.95 -12.91 6.27
N ASP A 314 -20.88 -13.84 6.27
CA ASP A 314 -21.99 -13.88 7.24
C ASP A 314 -21.52 -14.08 8.69
N LEU A 315 -20.33 -14.63 8.92
CA LEU A 315 -19.81 -14.79 10.28
C LEU A 315 -19.62 -13.44 10.97
N ALA A 316 -19.09 -12.46 10.26
CA ALA A 316 -18.92 -11.10 10.77
C ALA A 316 -20.27 -10.35 10.85
N ALA A 317 -21.09 -10.47 9.81
CA ALA A 317 -22.40 -9.83 9.76
C ALA A 317 -23.33 -10.28 10.90
N GLN A 318 -23.18 -11.53 11.36
CA GLN A 318 -23.94 -12.10 12.48
C GLN A 318 -23.23 -11.91 13.84
N GLY A 319 -22.08 -11.23 13.89
CA GLY A 319 -21.33 -10.98 15.13
C GLY A 319 -20.68 -12.22 15.77
N LYS A 320 -20.55 -13.31 15.03
CA LYS A 320 -19.90 -14.54 15.49
C LYS A 320 -18.39 -14.38 15.59
N VAL A 321 -17.82 -13.55 14.72
CA VAL A 321 -16.43 -13.11 14.69
C VAL A 321 -16.37 -11.60 14.41
N LEU A 322 -15.21 -10.97 14.54
CA LEU A 322 -15.04 -9.54 14.19
C LEU A 322 -14.91 -9.33 12.70
N SER A 323 -14.18 -10.21 12.02
CA SER A 323 -14.03 -10.27 10.57
C SER A 323 -13.75 -11.70 10.14
N ALA A 324 -14.05 -12.03 8.89
CA ALA A 324 -13.64 -13.28 8.28
C ALA A 324 -13.39 -13.02 6.79
N ASP A 325 -12.27 -13.53 6.29
CA ASP A 325 -11.85 -13.41 4.90
C ASP A 325 -11.00 -14.61 4.44
N ALA A 326 -10.75 -14.67 3.15
CA ALA A 326 -9.87 -15.65 2.55
C ALA A 326 -8.88 -14.97 1.61
N GLN A 327 -7.67 -15.51 1.50
CA GLN A 327 -6.63 -15.03 0.59
C GLN A 327 -5.76 -16.17 0.08
N ILE A 328 -5.08 -15.97 -1.04
CA ILE A 328 -4.09 -16.90 -1.58
C ILE A 328 -2.77 -16.15 -1.78
N GLN A 329 -1.69 -16.68 -1.20
CA GLN A 329 -0.33 -16.30 -1.55
C GLN A 329 0.17 -17.24 -2.65
N PRO A 330 0.30 -16.79 -3.91
CA PRO A 330 0.68 -17.67 -5.00
C PRO A 330 2.19 -17.84 -5.09
N PHE A 331 2.60 -19.06 -5.45
CA PHE A 331 3.91 -19.36 -6.01
C PHE A 331 3.72 -19.88 -7.44
N SER A 332 4.76 -19.89 -8.25
CA SER A 332 4.66 -20.45 -9.61
C SER A 332 4.21 -21.92 -9.62
N HIS A 333 4.68 -22.71 -8.66
CA HIS A 333 4.40 -24.15 -8.57
C HIS A 333 3.65 -24.59 -7.31
N GLY A 334 3.01 -23.65 -6.61
CA GLY A 334 2.22 -23.88 -5.42
C GLY A 334 1.57 -22.59 -4.96
N GLY A 335 0.93 -22.60 -3.80
CA GLY A 335 0.38 -21.41 -3.14
C GLY A 335 -0.06 -21.74 -1.73
N ILE A 336 -0.24 -20.72 -0.91
CA ILE A 336 -0.82 -20.85 0.43
C ILE A 336 -2.17 -20.14 0.42
N GLY A 337 -3.24 -20.92 0.57
CA GLY A 337 -4.57 -20.36 0.83
C GLY A 337 -4.73 -20.17 2.32
N VAL A 338 -5.20 -19.00 2.72
CA VAL A 338 -5.50 -18.65 4.11
C VAL A 338 -6.99 -18.35 4.21
N VAL A 339 -7.67 -18.96 5.18
CA VAL A 339 -9.02 -18.58 5.58
C VAL A 339 -8.93 -18.15 7.04
N GLU A 340 -9.26 -16.91 7.31
CA GLU A 340 -9.04 -16.28 8.61
C GLU A 340 -10.35 -15.82 9.26
N ALA A 341 -10.39 -15.84 10.60
CA ALA A 341 -11.37 -15.11 11.38
C ALA A 341 -10.70 -14.39 12.56
N ALA A 342 -11.07 -13.12 12.75
CA ALA A 342 -10.63 -12.34 13.88
C ALA A 342 -11.63 -12.46 15.07
N PHE A 343 -11.10 -12.52 16.29
CA PHE A 343 -11.89 -12.53 17.52
C PHE A 343 -11.37 -11.51 18.54
N PRO A 344 -12.23 -10.97 19.41
CA PRO A 344 -11.82 -9.95 20.36
C PRO A 344 -10.96 -10.51 21.49
N LYS A 345 -10.21 -9.64 22.16
CA LYS A 345 -9.54 -9.97 23.43
C LYS A 345 -10.54 -10.58 24.42
N GLY A 346 -10.16 -11.72 25.03
CA GLY A 346 -11.03 -12.50 25.91
C GLY A 346 -12.07 -13.36 25.16
N GLY A 347 -12.11 -13.29 23.84
CA GLY A 347 -12.89 -14.21 23.01
C GLY A 347 -12.32 -15.63 23.02
N ASN A 348 -13.13 -16.58 22.59
CA ASN A 348 -12.75 -17.99 22.57
C ASN A 348 -12.24 -18.41 21.17
N PRO A 349 -10.93 -18.66 20.98
CA PRO A 349 -10.40 -19.08 19.68
C PRO A 349 -10.98 -20.43 19.21
N THR A 350 -11.38 -21.31 20.13
CA THR A 350 -12.03 -22.59 19.77
C THR A 350 -13.41 -22.35 19.14
N GLN A 351 -14.14 -21.32 19.61
CA GLN A 351 -15.40 -20.95 18.99
C GLN A 351 -15.18 -20.33 17.59
N ALA A 352 -14.26 -19.36 17.45
CA ALA A 352 -13.93 -18.80 16.15
C ALA A 352 -13.49 -19.86 15.14
N LYS A 353 -12.66 -20.82 15.59
CA LYS A 353 -12.27 -21.99 14.79
C LYS A 353 -13.49 -22.82 14.35
N ALA A 354 -14.40 -23.09 15.26
CA ALA A 354 -15.59 -23.89 14.97
C ALA A 354 -16.56 -23.18 13.98
N GLU A 355 -16.63 -21.83 14.03
CA GLU A 355 -17.40 -21.05 13.05
C GLU A 355 -16.77 -21.14 11.66
N LEU A 356 -15.44 -20.96 11.53
CA LEU A 356 -14.74 -21.16 10.27
C LEU A 356 -14.92 -22.59 9.73
N ASP A 357 -14.77 -23.58 10.58
CA ASP A 357 -14.99 -24.98 10.20
C ASP A 357 -16.39 -25.22 9.64
N ARG A 358 -17.43 -24.61 10.25
CA ARG A 358 -18.81 -24.72 9.79
C ARG A 358 -19.04 -24.05 8.44
N ALA A 359 -18.48 -22.85 8.25
CA ALA A 359 -18.60 -22.13 6.99
C ALA A 359 -17.95 -22.90 5.83
N ILE A 360 -16.74 -23.45 6.03
CA ILE A 360 -16.04 -24.25 5.02
C ILE A 360 -16.78 -25.57 4.77
N ASP A 361 -17.22 -26.27 5.81
CA ASP A 361 -17.97 -27.54 5.65
C ASP A 361 -19.28 -27.32 4.89
N ALA A 362 -19.99 -26.25 5.17
CA ALA A 362 -21.22 -25.90 4.44
C ALA A 362 -20.94 -25.72 2.94
N LEU A 363 -19.85 -25.02 2.58
CA LEU A 363 -19.42 -24.92 1.18
C LEU A 363 -19.06 -26.28 0.57
N LEU A 364 -18.34 -27.13 1.31
CA LEU A 364 -17.93 -28.46 0.80
C LEU A 364 -19.11 -29.40 0.60
N VAL A 365 -20.15 -29.28 1.44
CA VAL A 365 -21.36 -30.13 1.37
C VAL A 365 -22.34 -29.62 0.33
N ASN A 366 -22.63 -28.31 0.35
CA ASN A 366 -23.67 -27.71 -0.49
C ASN A 366 -23.15 -27.31 -1.88
N GLY A 367 -21.84 -27.12 -2.02
CA GLY A 367 -21.19 -26.52 -3.18
C GLY A 367 -21.27 -25.00 -3.20
N ALA A 368 -20.49 -24.40 -4.08
CA ALA A 368 -20.53 -22.97 -4.36
C ALA A 368 -21.85 -22.61 -5.07
N PRO A 369 -22.60 -21.61 -4.60
CA PRO A 369 -23.80 -21.16 -5.29
C PRO A 369 -23.47 -20.70 -6.72
N PRO A 370 -24.17 -21.19 -7.76
CA PRO A 370 -23.89 -20.81 -9.14
C PRO A 370 -23.90 -19.29 -9.38
N GLU A 371 -24.76 -18.59 -8.68
CA GLU A 371 -24.88 -17.12 -8.77
C GLU A 371 -23.68 -16.38 -8.19
N LEU A 372 -22.98 -16.95 -7.18
CA LEU A 372 -21.74 -16.38 -6.66
C LEU A 372 -20.57 -16.64 -7.59
N VAL A 373 -20.51 -17.81 -8.23
CA VAL A 373 -19.48 -18.11 -9.24
C VAL A 373 -19.61 -17.15 -10.43
N GLU A 374 -20.82 -16.89 -10.90
CA GLU A 374 -21.04 -15.93 -11.99
C GLU A 374 -20.81 -14.46 -11.54
N ALA A 375 -21.08 -14.11 -10.27
CA ALA A 375 -20.74 -12.81 -9.70
C ALA A 375 -19.20 -12.62 -9.66
N ALA A 376 -18.46 -13.61 -9.17
CA ALA A 376 -17.01 -13.62 -9.15
C ALA A 376 -16.42 -13.39 -10.56
N LYS A 377 -16.88 -14.12 -11.56
CA LYS A 377 -16.41 -13.97 -12.95
C LYS A 377 -16.71 -12.58 -13.53
N ARG A 378 -17.87 -11.99 -13.20
CA ARG A 378 -18.18 -10.60 -13.60
C ARG A 378 -17.27 -9.59 -12.90
N SER A 379 -17.02 -9.78 -11.59
CA SER A 379 -16.11 -8.95 -10.82
C SER A 379 -14.69 -8.98 -11.39
N GLU A 380 -14.16 -10.15 -11.70
CA GLU A 380 -12.85 -10.33 -12.31
C GLU A 380 -12.73 -9.64 -13.69
N ARG A 381 -13.77 -9.74 -14.51
CA ARG A 381 -13.83 -9.00 -15.80
C ARG A 381 -13.81 -7.49 -15.59
N ALA A 382 -14.57 -6.98 -14.63
CA ALA A 382 -14.56 -5.56 -14.29
C ALA A 382 -13.20 -5.13 -13.72
N GLN A 383 -12.58 -5.96 -12.87
CA GLN A 383 -11.26 -5.69 -12.33
C GLN A 383 -10.18 -5.63 -13.42
N PHE A 384 -10.27 -6.51 -14.43
CA PHE A 384 -9.40 -6.43 -15.61
C PHE A 384 -9.52 -5.07 -16.34
N GLU A 385 -10.74 -4.52 -16.46
CA GLU A 385 -10.93 -3.15 -17.00
C GLU A 385 -10.42 -2.08 -16.05
N PHE A 386 -10.65 -2.20 -14.74
CA PHE A 386 -10.13 -1.26 -13.74
C PHE A 386 -8.60 -1.22 -13.67
N ASN A 387 -7.93 -2.33 -13.94
CA ASN A 387 -6.45 -2.37 -13.99
C ASN A 387 -5.87 -1.46 -15.07
N LYS A 388 -6.63 -1.12 -16.11
CA LYS A 388 -6.23 -0.15 -17.14
C LYS A 388 -6.20 1.30 -16.65
N ASN A 389 -6.72 1.58 -15.47
CA ASN A 389 -6.75 2.90 -14.84
C ASN A 389 -5.41 3.32 -14.21
N SER A 390 -4.35 2.51 -14.35
CA SER A 390 -3.05 2.77 -13.73
C SER A 390 -1.93 2.09 -14.51
N ALA A 391 -0.92 2.84 -14.93
CA ALA A 391 0.27 2.30 -15.58
C ALA A 391 0.97 1.24 -14.71
N VAL A 392 0.97 1.42 -13.37
CA VAL A 392 1.50 0.44 -12.41
C VAL A 392 0.71 -0.86 -12.46
N SER A 393 -0.62 -0.79 -12.47
CA SER A 393 -1.50 -1.99 -12.53
C SER A 393 -1.35 -2.74 -13.85
N ILE A 394 -1.23 -2.01 -14.97
CA ILE A 394 -0.95 -2.60 -16.29
C ILE A 394 0.39 -3.33 -16.28
N ALA A 395 1.47 -2.67 -15.78
CA ALA A 395 2.80 -3.26 -15.71
C ALA A 395 2.82 -4.53 -14.85
N SER A 396 2.15 -4.47 -13.69
CA SER A 396 2.01 -5.61 -12.78
C SER A 396 1.24 -6.77 -13.42
N SER A 397 0.13 -6.49 -14.11
CA SER A 397 -0.67 -7.51 -14.81
C SER A 397 0.14 -8.22 -15.90
N TRP A 398 0.93 -7.48 -16.70
CA TRP A 398 1.82 -8.06 -17.69
C TRP A 398 2.94 -8.89 -17.08
N SER A 399 3.62 -8.37 -16.05
CA SER A 399 4.67 -9.10 -15.34
C SER A 399 4.14 -10.39 -14.75
N GLN A 400 2.95 -10.34 -14.13
CA GLN A 400 2.30 -11.49 -13.54
C GLN A 400 1.95 -12.56 -14.57
N ALA A 401 1.31 -12.18 -15.67
CA ALA A 401 0.96 -13.10 -16.73
C ALA A 401 2.22 -13.82 -17.27
N LEU A 402 3.29 -13.06 -17.54
CA LEU A 402 4.49 -13.60 -18.15
C LEU A 402 5.41 -14.35 -17.18
N ALA A 403 5.58 -13.83 -15.94
CA ALA A 403 6.58 -14.34 -15.00
C ALA A 403 6.06 -15.50 -14.14
N TRP A 404 4.84 -15.37 -13.58
CA TRP A 404 4.29 -16.36 -12.67
C TRP A 404 3.35 -17.35 -13.32
N GLN A 405 2.58 -16.90 -14.34
CA GLN A 405 1.57 -17.75 -14.97
C GLN A 405 2.10 -18.45 -16.23
N GLY A 406 3.20 -17.96 -16.81
CA GLY A 406 3.69 -18.48 -18.09
C GLY A 406 2.71 -18.26 -19.24
N LEU A 407 1.85 -17.25 -19.12
CA LEU A 407 0.86 -16.87 -20.13
C LEU A 407 1.43 -15.79 -21.07
N ASP A 408 0.79 -15.63 -22.22
CA ASP A 408 1.24 -14.66 -23.21
C ASP A 408 0.76 -13.25 -22.96
N SER A 409 -0.30 -13.05 -22.18
CA SER A 409 -0.86 -11.73 -21.86
C SER A 409 -1.86 -11.78 -20.70
N PRO A 410 -2.20 -10.64 -20.08
CA PRO A 410 -3.26 -10.54 -19.07
C PRO A 410 -4.65 -10.97 -19.59
N GLU A 411 -4.95 -10.74 -20.86
CA GLU A 411 -6.20 -11.17 -21.49
C GLU A 411 -6.34 -12.70 -21.50
N ALA A 412 -5.21 -13.42 -21.64
CA ALA A 412 -5.23 -14.88 -21.58
C ALA A 412 -5.60 -15.37 -20.18
N ALA A 413 -5.17 -14.67 -19.13
CA ALA A 413 -5.55 -14.97 -17.75
C ALA A 413 -7.05 -14.71 -17.52
N GLU A 414 -7.55 -13.55 -17.95
CA GLU A 414 -8.97 -13.21 -17.88
C GLU A 414 -9.85 -14.27 -18.59
N GLN A 415 -9.47 -14.67 -19.79
CA GLN A 415 -10.20 -15.71 -20.53
C GLN A 415 -10.22 -17.06 -19.80
N GLN A 416 -9.17 -17.41 -19.06
CA GLN A 416 -9.19 -18.65 -18.25
C GLN A 416 -10.20 -18.56 -17.13
N ILE A 417 -10.32 -17.42 -16.44
CA ILE A 417 -11.31 -17.18 -15.40
C ILE A 417 -12.73 -17.29 -15.96
N GLN A 418 -13.00 -16.69 -17.12
CA GLN A 418 -14.32 -16.72 -17.72
C GLN A 418 -14.79 -18.14 -18.12
N ARG A 419 -13.86 -19.09 -18.30
CA ARG A 419 -14.16 -20.49 -18.59
C ARG A 419 -14.43 -21.36 -17.37
N VAL A 420 -14.16 -20.86 -16.17
CA VAL A 420 -14.39 -21.60 -14.92
C VAL A 420 -15.85 -21.95 -14.76
N THR A 421 -16.12 -23.20 -14.40
CA THR A 421 -17.46 -23.71 -14.13
C THR A 421 -17.69 -23.90 -12.62
N VAL A 422 -18.95 -24.00 -12.22
CA VAL A 422 -19.31 -24.32 -10.81
C VAL A 422 -18.71 -25.67 -10.38
N ASP A 423 -18.64 -26.64 -11.28
CA ASP A 423 -18.06 -27.96 -10.99
C ASP A 423 -16.53 -27.85 -10.75
N ASP A 424 -15.83 -26.97 -11.47
CA ASP A 424 -14.41 -26.72 -11.24
C ASP A 424 -14.19 -26.12 -9.86
N VAL A 425 -14.95 -25.07 -9.48
CA VAL A 425 -14.87 -24.45 -8.15
C VAL A 425 -15.13 -25.48 -7.05
N ASN A 426 -16.18 -26.30 -7.21
CA ASN A 426 -16.54 -27.35 -6.24
C ASN A 426 -15.47 -28.44 -6.14
N ARG A 427 -14.84 -28.81 -7.25
CA ARG A 427 -13.73 -29.77 -7.28
C ARG A 427 -12.53 -29.22 -6.51
N ILE A 428 -12.14 -27.97 -6.78
CA ILE A 428 -11.03 -27.30 -6.10
C ILE A 428 -11.31 -27.18 -4.60
N ALA A 429 -12.50 -26.75 -4.21
CA ALA A 429 -12.86 -26.67 -2.79
C ALA A 429 -12.68 -28.04 -2.09
N ARG A 430 -13.19 -29.12 -2.64
CA ARG A 430 -13.07 -30.47 -2.07
C ARG A 430 -11.64 -31.01 -2.06
N GLU A 431 -10.83 -30.66 -3.04
CA GLU A 431 -9.45 -31.12 -3.14
C GLU A 431 -8.51 -30.40 -2.18
N TYR A 432 -8.67 -29.10 -2.04
CA TYR A 432 -7.69 -28.25 -1.35
C TYR A 432 -8.13 -27.81 0.05
N LEU A 433 -9.41 -27.55 0.33
CA LEU A 433 -9.88 -27.08 1.65
C LEU A 433 -10.13 -28.23 2.63
N ARG A 434 -9.19 -29.13 2.75
CA ARG A 434 -9.32 -30.36 3.56
C ARG A 434 -8.80 -30.17 4.97
N ARG A 435 -9.58 -30.56 5.98
CA ARG A 435 -9.19 -30.48 7.41
C ARG A 435 -7.96 -31.26 7.78
N ASP A 436 -7.74 -32.43 7.14
CA ASP A 436 -6.59 -33.30 7.35
C ASP A 436 -5.31 -32.83 6.64
N ARG A 437 -5.40 -31.75 5.86
CA ARG A 437 -4.32 -31.17 5.06
C ARG A 437 -4.23 -29.66 5.25
N ARG A 438 -4.29 -29.20 6.50
CA ARG A 438 -4.14 -27.76 6.83
C ARG A 438 -3.25 -27.55 8.03
N VAL A 439 -2.59 -26.42 8.08
CA VAL A 439 -2.00 -25.87 9.29
C VAL A 439 -2.98 -24.84 9.86
N THR A 440 -3.21 -24.89 11.18
CA THR A 440 -4.03 -23.91 11.88
C THR A 440 -3.13 -23.01 12.71
N ILE A 441 -3.21 -21.70 12.52
CA ILE A 441 -2.56 -20.72 13.38
C ILE A 441 -3.61 -20.10 14.31
N VAL A 442 -3.27 -19.97 15.59
CA VAL A 442 -4.05 -19.24 16.59
C VAL A 442 -3.16 -18.17 17.20
N LEU A 443 -3.50 -16.91 16.97
CA LEU A 443 -2.87 -15.76 17.61
C LEU A 443 -3.80 -15.26 18.72
N ALA A 444 -3.39 -15.45 19.97
CA ALA A 444 -4.20 -15.08 21.15
C ALA A 444 -3.74 -13.71 21.69
N PRO A 445 -4.66 -12.74 21.92
CA PRO A 445 -4.31 -11.43 22.46
C PRO A 445 -3.70 -11.52 23.86
N ASP A 446 -2.47 -11.06 24.02
CA ASP A 446 -1.82 -10.86 25.31
C ASP A 446 -0.96 -9.59 25.28
N PRO A 447 -1.53 -8.42 25.55
CA PRO A 447 -0.80 -7.15 25.50
C PRO A 447 0.29 -7.04 26.58
N ASN A 448 0.29 -7.92 27.59
CA ASN A 448 1.30 -7.98 28.65
C ASN A 448 2.32 -9.11 28.41
N GLY A 449 2.15 -9.89 27.35
CA GLY A 449 3.07 -10.93 26.95
C GLY A 449 4.44 -10.39 26.62
N ARG A 450 5.41 -11.27 26.46
CA ARG A 450 6.77 -10.93 26.08
C ARG A 450 7.14 -11.61 24.78
N ARG A 451 8.03 -10.98 24.03
CA ARG A 451 8.65 -11.59 22.85
C ARG A 451 9.24 -12.97 23.23
N PRO A 452 9.05 -14.02 22.40
CA PRO A 452 9.66 -15.33 22.65
C PRO A 452 11.19 -15.22 22.71
N PRO A 453 11.86 -15.94 23.65
CA PRO A 453 13.31 -15.83 23.85
C PRO A 453 14.15 -16.13 22.60
N ASN A 454 13.66 -17.02 21.72
CA ASN A 454 14.36 -17.41 20.50
C ASN A 454 14.23 -16.44 19.32
N SER A 455 13.43 -15.37 19.46
CA SER A 455 13.35 -14.29 18.48
C SER A 455 14.48 -13.25 18.66
N ALA A 456 15.41 -13.46 19.59
CA ALA A 456 16.48 -12.52 19.97
C ALA A 456 17.71 -12.56 19.04
N GLY A 457 17.58 -13.06 17.80
CA GLY A 457 18.71 -13.18 16.89
C GLY A 457 19.13 -11.88 16.18
N PHE A 458 18.26 -10.88 16.18
CA PHE A 458 18.47 -9.60 15.52
C PHE A 458 18.31 -8.48 16.56
N GLY A 459 19.24 -7.57 16.61
CA GLY A 459 19.34 -6.53 17.64
C GLY A 459 20.74 -6.51 18.21
N GLY A 460 21.58 -5.71 17.65
CA GLY A 460 22.93 -5.37 18.02
C GLY A 460 23.27 -4.02 17.41
N SER A 461 24.38 -3.43 17.75
CA SER A 461 24.86 -2.16 17.20
C SER A 461 25.17 -2.30 15.70
N GLU A 462 24.12 -2.29 14.89
CA GLU A 462 24.19 -2.39 13.44
C GLU A 462 24.53 -1.02 12.88
N SER A 463 25.64 -0.91 12.18
CA SER A 463 26.08 0.35 11.57
C SER A 463 25.66 0.41 10.12
N PHE A 464 24.87 1.44 9.78
CA PHE A 464 24.47 1.75 8.40
C PHE A 464 25.39 2.77 7.75
N ALA A 465 26.53 3.09 8.35
CA ALA A 465 27.44 4.13 7.90
C ALA A 465 27.81 3.92 6.44
N GLY A 466 27.27 4.77 5.58
CA GLY A 466 27.49 4.78 4.14
C GLY A 466 28.34 5.96 3.71
N ASN A 467 28.46 6.16 2.41
CA ASN A 467 29.30 7.20 1.83
C ASN A 467 28.68 8.60 2.05
N ASP A 468 29.33 9.46 2.82
CA ASP A 468 28.90 10.80 3.27
C ASP A 468 28.72 11.86 2.17
N LYS A 469 28.90 11.51 0.91
CA LYS A 469 28.93 12.48 -0.17
C LYS A 469 27.52 12.76 -0.69
N LEU A 470 26.91 13.80 -0.17
CA LEU A 470 25.88 14.57 -0.87
C LEU A 470 26.57 15.43 -1.95
N ASP A 471 25.87 15.69 -3.06
CA ASP A 471 26.37 16.51 -4.17
C ASP A 471 27.51 15.84 -4.94
N VAL A 472 27.23 14.65 -5.47
CA VAL A 472 28.15 13.91 -6.32
C VAL A 472 27.94 14.27 -7.80
N PRO A 473 29.01 14.44 -8.60
CA PRO A 473 28.85 14.68 -10.03
C PRO A 473 28.12 13.49 -10.69
N LEU A 474 27.03 13.82 -11.39
CA LEU A 474 26.21 12.80 -12.06
C LEU A 474 26.87 12.30 -13.35
N PRO A 475 26.62 11.06 -13.77
CA PRO A 475 26.97 10.60 -15.10
C PRO A 475 26.35 11.49 -16.19
N ASP A 476 27.05 11.69 -17.32
CA ASP A 476 26.64 12.60 -18.39
C ASP A 476 25.22 12.35 -18.91
N TRP A 477 24.81 11.08 -19.00
CA TRP A 477 23.47 10.71 -19.45
C TRP A 477 22.37 11.19 -18.50
N ALA A 478 22.61 11.17 -17.19
CA ALA A 478 21.69 11.68 -16.18
C ALA A 478 21.77 13.21 -16.06
N ALA A 479 23.00 13.77 -15.98
CA ALA A 479 23.21 15.20 -15.87
C ALA A 479 22.58 16.00 -17.01
N LYS A 480 22.66 15.49 -18.25
CA LYS A 480 22.06 16.10 -19.44
C LYS A 480 20.54 16.13 -19.35
N ALA A 481 19.92 15.03 -18.98
CA ALA A 481 18.46 14.92 -18.88
C ALA A 481 17.88 15.74 -17.70
N LEU A 482 18.62 15.83 -16.58
CA LEU A 482 18.19 16.54 -15.37
C LEU A 482 18.59 18.02 -15.33
N ARG A 483 19.22 18.55 -16.40
CA ARG A 483 19.76 19.94 -16.40
C ARG A 483 18.66 21.00 -16.32
N LYS A 484 17.54 20.80 -17.02
CA LYS A 484 16.46 21.79 -17.12
C LYS A 484 15.35 21.45 -16.16
N LEU A 485 14.95 22.39 -15.33
CA LEU A 485 13.78 22.30 -14.48
C LEU A 485 12.68 23.20 -15.04
N GLU A 486 11.56 22.58 -15.40
CA GLU A 486 10.37 23.26 -15.90
C GLU A 486 9.15 22.63 -15.25
N LEU A 487 8.06 23.39 -15.15
CA LEU A 487 6.77 22.85 -14.78
C LEU A 487 6.32 21.81 -15.81
N PRO A 488 5.80 20.67 -15.36
CA PRO A 488 5.27 19.67 -16.28
C PRO A 488 4.02 20.19 -16.99
N HIS A 489 3.69 19.57 -18.10
CA HIS A 489 2.43 19.83 -18.77
C HIS A 489 1.28 19.29 -17.88
N TRP A 490 0.30 20.15 -17.60
CA TRP A 490 -0.88 19.77 -16.85
C TRP A 490 -1.95 19.23 -17.78
N THR A 491 -2.42 18.01 -17.57
CA THR A 491 -3.34 17.30 -18.47
C THR A 491 -4.79 17.34 -18.04
N LEU A 492 -5.07 17.59 -16.75
CA LEU A 492 -6.43 17.57 -16.24
C LEU A 492 -7.19 18.85 -16.57
N ALA A 493 -8.47 18.70 -16.96
CA ALA A 493 -9.41 19.78 -17.22
C ALA A 493 -10.78 19.50 -16.58
N PRO A 494 -10.84 19.38 -15.24
CA PRO A 494 -12.07 19.03 -14.54
C PRO A 494 -13.10 20.16 -14.61
N THR A 495 -14.37 19.77 -14.74
CA THR A 495 -15.51 20.69 -14.67
C THR A 495 -16.04 20.68 -13.24
N ARG A 496 -16.07 21.86 -12.58
CA ARG A 496 -16.64 22.04 -11.24
C ARG A 496 -17.99 22.75 -11.35
N MET A 497 -19.00 22.27 -10.65
CA MET A 497 -20.32 22.88 -10.57
C MET A 497 -20.94 22.66 -9.17
N THR A 498 -21.93 23.50 -8.82
CA THR A 498 -22.73 23.32 -7.60
C THR A 498 -24.16 22.98 -8.01
N LEU A 499 -24.68 21.91 -7.48
CA LEU A 499 -26.07 21.50 -7.71
C LEU A 499 -27.05 22.38 -6.90
N PRO A 500 -28.35 22.43 -7.28
CA PRO A 500 -29.33 23.29 -6.60
C PRO A 500 -29.50 23.02 -5.10
N ASN A 501 -29.16 21.82 -4.63
CA ASN A 501 -29.22 21.42 -3.22
C ASN A 501 -27.93 21.68 -2.44
N GLY A 502 -26.91 22.23 -3.09
CA GLY A 502 -25.64 22.59 -2.45
C GLY A 502 -24.49 21.61 -2.65
N ILE A 503 -24.71 20.44 -3.23
CA ILE A 503 -23.62 19.50 -3.55
C ILE A 503 -22.62 20.15 -4.52
N THR A 504 -21.35 20.08 -4.19
CA THR A 504 -20.26 20.39 -5.12
C THR A 504 -19.95 19.15 -5.94
N LEU A 505 -20.12 19.23 -7.27
CA LEU A 505 -19.80 18.18 -8.22
C LEU A 505 -18.59 18.57 -9.05
N VAL A 506 -17.59 17.67 -9.10
CA VAL A 506 -16.40 17.78 -9.97
C VAL A 506 -16.37 16.59 -10.90
N VAL A 507 -16.19 16.83 -12.20
CA VAL A 507 -16.18 15.78 -13.21
C VAL A 507 -14.91 15.90 -14.05
N GLN A 508 -14.16 14.80 -14.13
CA GLN A 508 -13.01 14.65 -15.02
C GLN A 508 -13.25 13.48 -15.97
N PRO A 509 -13.55 13.72 -17.24
CA PRO A 509 -13.65 12.65 -18.22
C PRO A 509 -12.30 11.98 -18.47
N GLU A 510 -12.28 10.65 -18.45
CA GLU A 510 -11.12 9.81 -18.80
C GLU A 510 -11.58 8.59 -19.57
N THR A 511 -10.89 8.27 -20.67
CA THR A 511 -11.31 7.21 -21.61
C THR A 511 -10.32 6.05 -21.71
N VAL A 512 -9.36 5.97 -20.77
CA VAL A 512 -8.32 4.90 -20.75
C VAL A 512 -8.92 3.52 -20.49
N SER A 513 -10.08 3.48 -19.85
CA SER A 513 -10.85 2.25 -19.60
C SER A 513 -12.36 2.50 -19.78
N LYS A 514 -13.14 1.43 -19.77
CA LYS A 514 -14.61 1.49 -19.81
C LYS A 514 -15.19 1.46 -18.39
N THR A 515 -14.64 2.30 -17.50
CA THR A 515 -15.05 2.36 -16.09
C THR A 515 -15.31 3.79 -15.63
N VAL A 516 -16.06 3.93 -14.55
CA VAL A 516 -16.29 5.19 -13.85
C VAL A 516 -16.02 4.99 -12.36
N THR A 517 -15.27 5.91 -11.78
CA THR A 517 -15.03 6.02 -10.34
C THR A 517 -15.76 7.25 -9.81
N VAL A 518 -16.60 7.07 -8.80
CA VAL A 518 -17.24 8.14 -8.03
C VAL A 518 -16.65 8.13 -6.63
N LEU A 519 -16.18 9.28 -6.16
CA LEU A 519 -15.80 9.50 -4.77
C LEU A 519 -16.64 10.62 -4.20
N GLY A 520 -17.16 10.43 -3.01
CA GLY A 520 -17.89 11.46 -2.28
C GLY A 520 -17.32 11.68 -0.89
N HIS A 521 -17.46 12.89 -0.38
CA HIS A 521 -17.06 13.27 0.97
C HIS A 521 -18.10 14.21 1.57
N VAL A 522 -18.61 13.84 2.72
CA VAL A 522 -19.42 14.71 3.57
C VAL A 522 -18.46 15.38 4.55
N ASP A 523 -18.25 16.70 4.36
CA ASP A 523 -17.32 17.46 5.21
C ASP A 523 -17.90 17.57 6.63
N HIS A 524 -17.29 16.88 7.55
CA HIS A 524 -17.68 16.87 8.96
C HIS A 524 -16.46 16.72 9.87
N ASP A 525 -16.63 17.06 11.14
CA ASP A 525 -15.63 16.86 12.18
C ASP A 525 -16.24 16.08 13.35
N ALA A 526 -15.85 14.80 13.48
CA ALA A 526 -16.40 13.93 14.53
C ALA A 526 -16.13 14.46 15.95
N GLY A 527 -14.97 15.12 16.17
CA GLY A 527 -14.65 15.74 17.45
C GLY A 527 -15.63 16.84 17.86
N MET A 528 -16.15 17.59 16.88
CA MET A 528 -17.12 18.67 17.12
C MET A 528 -18.57 18.18 17.09
N GLN A 529 -18.89 17.24 16.19
CA GLN A 529 -20.27 16.89 15.86
C GLN A 529 -20.80 15.67 16.61
N GLU A 530 -19.92 14.76 17.09
CA GLU A 530 -20.39 13.69 17.96
C GLU A 530 -20.82 14.29 19.32
N PRO A 531 -22.07 14.07 19.77
CA PRO A 531 -22.52 14.57 21.07
C PRO A 531 -21.67 14.01 22.22
N LYS A 532 -21.45 14.84 23.25
CA LYS A 532 -20.69 14.41 24.43
C LYS A 532 -21.37 13.20 25.11
N GLY A 533 -20.62 12.13 25.30
CA GLY A 533 -21.09 10.85 25.84
C GLY A 533 -21.62 9.88 24.77
N GLN A 534 -21.64 10.30 23.50
CA GLN A 534 -22.00 9.47 22.36
C GLN A 534 -20.78 9.24 21.42
N GLU A 535 -19.58 9.38 21.95
CA GLU A 535 -18.36 9.18 21.17
C GLU A 535 -18.36 7.77 20.55
N GLY A 536 -18.16 7.72 19.23
CA GLY A 536 -18.22 6.50 18.43
C GLY A 536 -19.54 6.28 17.68
N VAL A 537 -20.50 7.23 17.78
CA VAL A 537 -21.78 7.15 17.05
C VAL A 537 -21.53 7.15 15.51
N GLY A 538 -20.63 8.00 15.02
CA GLY A 538 -20.25 8.04 13.61
C GLY A 538 -19.59 6.74 13.16
N ARG A 539 -18.69 6.17 13.97
CA ARG A 539 -18.02 4.90 13.68
C ARG A 539 -19.01 3.71 13.66
N LEU A 540 -20.00 3.71 14.54
CA LEU A 540 -21.04 2.69 14.56
C LEU A 540 -21.99 2.84 13.36
N LEU A 541 -22.35 4.05 13.01
CA LEU A 541 -23.18 4.34 11.84
C LEU A 541 -22.49 3.87 10.56
N ALA A 542 -21.21 4.19 10.37
CA ALA A 542 -20.43 3.79 9.21
C ALA A 542 -20.41 2.26 9.00
N ALA A 543 -20.40 1.47 10.08
CA ALA A 543 -20.45 0.02 10.01
C ALA A 543 -21.81 -0.54 9.57
N LEU A 544 -22.84 0.29 9.47
CA LEU A 544 -24.20 -0.13 9.16
C LEU A 544 -24.62 0.13 7.69
N PHE A 545 -23.84 0.87 6.93
CA PHE A 545 -24.10 1.07 5.48
C PHE A 545 -24.00 -0.24 4.68
N ASP A 546 -23.24 -1.23 5.14
CA ASP A 546 -23.15 -2.56 4.51
C ASP A 546 -24.42 -3.42 4.66
N TYR A 547 -25.38 -2.97 5.47
CA TYR A 547 -26.59 -3.74 5.75
C TYR A 547 -27.78 -3.41 4.84
N GLY A 548 -27.52 -2.73 3.72
CA GLY A 548 -28.50 -2.40 2.70
C GLY A 548 -29.27 -1.13 2.99
N THR A 549 -30.36 -0.95 2.25
CA THR A 549 -31.15 0.28 2.20
C THR A 549 -32.58 0.04 2.72
N THR A 550 -33.34 1.11 2.88
CA THR A 550 -34.78 0.98 3.22
C THR A 550 -35.61 0.26 2.16
N THR A 551 -35.06 0.08 0.94
CA THR A 551 -35.73 -0.60 -0.19
C THR A 551 -35.17 -1.97 -0.49
N LEU A 552 -33.92 -2.25 -0.14
CA LEU A 552 -33.18 -3.48 -0.40
C LEU A 552 -32.52 -3.97 0.89
N ASP A 553 -32.82 -5.18 1.35
CA ASP A 553 -32.06 -5.78 2.42
C ASP A 553 -30.60 -6.06 1.99
N ARG A 554 -29.74 -6.42 2.95
CA ARG A 554 -28.31 -6.66 2.71
C ARG A 554 -28.07 -7.60 1.52
N THR A 555 -28.75 -8.72 1.48
CA THR A 555 -28.60 -9.74 0.43
C THR A 555 -29.03 -9.21 -0.94
N ALA A 556 -30.18 -8.54 -1.00
CA ALA A 556 -30.70 -7.97 -2.25
C ALA A 556 -29.85 -6.81 -2.74
N PHE A 557 -29.30 -5.98 -1.83
CA PHE A 557 -28.42 -4.87 -2.15
C PHE A 557 -27.10 -5.38 -2.77
N HIS A 558 -26.41 -6.30 -2.11
CA HIS A 558 -25.17 -6.89 -2.65
C HIS A 558 -25.42 -7.68 -3.94
N LYS A 559 -26.56 -8.35 -4.06
CA LYS A 559 -26.95 -9.00 -5.33
C LYS A 559 -27.14 -7.98 -6.46
N ALA A 560 -27.67 -6.80 -6.16
CA ALA A 560 -27.81 -5.73 -7.15
C ALA A 560 -26.44 -5.15 -7.58
N LEU A 561 -25.50 -5.00 -6.65
CA LEU A 561 -24.12 -4.60 -6.96
C LEU A 561 -23.39 -5.68 -7.78
N ASP A 562 -23.46 -6.96 -7.38
CA ASP A 562 -22.88 -8.07 -8.13
C ASP A 562 -23.40 -8.17 -9.57
N ALA A 563 -24.68 -7.84 -9.78
CA ALA A 563 -25.29 -7.90 -11.12
C ALA A 563 -24.66 -6.94 -12.12
N ILE A 564 -24.10 -5.84 -11.64
CA ILE A 564 -23.44 -4.80 -12.45
C ILE A 564 -21.93 -4.72 -12.21
N ALA A 565 -21.35 -5.69 -11.50
CA ALA A 565 -19.93 -5.74 -11.12
C ALA A 565 -19.46 -4.42 -10.49
N ALA A 566 -20.26 -3.82 -9.62
CA ALA A 566 -19.96 -2.60 -8.91
C ALA A 566 -19.35 -2.90 -7.54
N THR A 567 -18.34 -2.09 -7.16
CA THR A 567 -17.88 -1.98 -5.78
C THR A 567 -18.40 -0.66 -5.23
N GLU A 568 -19.07 -0.71 -4.09
CA GLU A 568 -19.69 0.45 -3.47
C GLU A 568 -19.35 0.49 -1.97
N SER A 569 -19.27 1.69 -1.42
CA SER A 569 -19.13 1.93 0.01
C SER A 569 -19.88 3.21 0.36
N GLY A 570 -20.79 3.15 1.34
CA GLY A 570 -21.48 4.31 1.91
C GLY A 570 -20.77 4.87 3.13
N GLY A 571 -21.15 6.08 3.56
CA GLY A 571 -20.63 6.75 4.74
C GLY A 571 -20.16 8.18 4.48
N ASP A 572 -19.46 8.77 5.44
CA ASP A 572 -18.90 10.12 5.33
C ASP A 572 -17.88 10.25 4.17
N ASP A 573 -17.14 9.21 3.90
CA ASP A 573 -16.37 9.00 2.67
C ASP A 573 -17.04 7.85 1.91
N PHE A 574 -17.75 8.14 0.85
CA PHE A 574 -18.45 7.15 0.05
C PHE A 574 -17.84 7.00 -1.35
N SER A 575 -18.00 5.84 -1.92
CA SER A 575 -17.38 5.52 -3.21
C SER A 575 -18.22 4.57 -4.05
N LEU A 576 -18.01 4.65 -5.37
CA LEU A 576 -18.52 3.69 -6.34
C LEU A 576 -17.48 3.49 -7.44
N ALA A 577 -17.19 2.23 -7.75
CA ALA A 577 -16.44 1.84 -8.93
C ALA A 577 -17.33 0.91 -9.77
N VAL A 578 -17.53 1.25 -11.04
CA VAL A 578 -18.51 0.56 -11.88
C VAL A 578 -18.12 0.62 -13.37
N PRO A 579 -18.42 -0.42 -14.18
CA PRO A 579 -18.35 -0.31 -15.63
C PRO A 579 -19.23 0.85 -16.16
N SER A 580 -18.74 1.59 -17.17
CA SER A 580 -19.42 2.81 -17.68
C SER A 580 -20.86 2.55 -18.11
N GLU A 581 -21.14 1.38 -18.70
CA GLU A 581 -22.49 0.98 -19.12
C GLU A 581 -23.48 0.86 -17.96
N SER A 582 -22.98 0.63 -16.76
CA SER A 582 -23.79 0.47 -15.55
C SER A 582 -23.78 1.71 -14.64
N PHE A 583 -23.21 2.83 -15.08
CA PHE A 583 -23.03 4.04 -14.27
C PHE A 583 -24.33 4.57 -13.66
N ASP A 584 -25.41 4.71 -14.46
CA ASP A 584 -26.74 5.20 -13.95
C ASP A 584 -27.27 4.27 -12.84
N ARG A 585 -27.19 2.95 -13.03
CA ARG A 585 -27.64 1.98 -12.03
C ARG A 585 -26.75 1.96 -10.80
N GLY A 586 -25.42 2.08 -10.97
CA GLY A 586 -24.48 2.17 -9.86
C GLY A 586 -24.74 3.39 -8.98
N VAL A 587 -24.91 4.57 -9.58
CA VAL A 587 -25.24 5.80 -8.84
C VAL A 587 -26.61 5.70 -8.15
N ALA A 588 -27.58 5.00 -8.75
CA ALA A 588 -28.85 4.76 -8.11
C ALA A 588 -28.72 3.95 -6.81
N LEU A 589 -27.87 2.91 -6.82
CA LEU A 589 -27.61 2.08 -5.64
C LEU A 589 -26.81 2.85 -4.58
N LEU A 590 -25.78 3.57 -4.99
CA LEU A 590 -25.00 4.43 -4.10
C LEU A 590 -25.89 5.48 -3.40
N ALA A 591 -26.73 6.16 -4.16
CA ALA A 591 -27.64 7.18 -3.63
C ALA A 591 -28.69 6.57 -2.69
N ASP A 592 -29.22 5.39 -3.01
CA ASP A 592 -30.17 4.70 -2.13
C ASP A 592 -29.51 4.31 -0.80
N ASN A 593 -28.25 3.84 -0.83
CA ASN A 593 -27.50 3.52 0.38
C ASN A 593 -27.13 4.78 1.18
N GLU A 594 -26.62 5.82 0.50
CA GLU A 594 -26.15 7.03 1.15
C GLU A 594 -27.29 7.87 1.77
N LEU A 595 -28.45 7.90 1.12
CA LEU A 595 -29.59 8.71 1.55
C LEU A 595 -30.59 7.95 2.43
N HIS A 596 -30.65 6.64 2.28
CA HIS A 596 -31.69 5.78 2.90
C HIS A 596 -31.10 4.48 3.47
N PRO A 597 -30.00 4.54 4.28
CA PRO A 597 -29.46 3.32 4.89
C PRO A 597 -30.50 2.64 5.77
N ALA A 598 -30.58 1.31 5.71
CA ALA A 598 -31.59 0.55 6.45
C ALA A 598 -31.44 0.68 7.98
N ILE A 599 -30.24 0.64 8.50
CA ILE A 599 -29.88 0.62 9.94
C ILE A 599 -30.78 -0.35 10.70
N PRO A 600 -30.75 -1.68 10.42
CA PRO A 600 -31.62 -2.66 11.06
C PRO A 600 -31.27 -2.80 12.56
N GLU A 601 -32.27 -2.97 13.41
CA GLU A 601 -32.07 -3.07 14.87
C GLU A 601 -31.18 -4.26 15.26
N GLU A 602 -31.33 -5.40 14.59
CA GLU A 602 -30.48 -6.58 14.82
C GLU A 602 -29.02 -6.30 14.45
N ALA A 603 -28.78 -5.70 13.27
CA ALA A 603 -27.44 -5.31 12.83
C ALA A 603 -26.83 -4.25 13.74
N PHE A 604 -27.62 -3.26 14.19
CA PHE A 604 -27.18 -2.27 15.17
C PHE A 604 -26.66 -2.95 16.45
N SER A 605 -27.44 -3.90 17.02
CA SER A 605 -27.07 -4.61 18.22
C SER A 605 -25.78 -5.42 18.05
N VAL A 606 -25.62 -6.08 16.91
CA VAL A 606 -24.40 -6.84 16.55
C VAL A 606 -23.21 -5.92 16.41
N GLN A 607 -23.33 -4.85 15.63
CA GLN A 607 -22.23 -3.91 15.35
C GLN A 607 -21.83 -3.10 16.58
N GLN A 608 -22.80 -2.74 17.43
CA GLN A 608 -22.53 -2.08 18.72
C GLN A 608 -21.64 -2.95 19.61
N GLN A 609 -21.98 -4.24 19.75
CA GLN A 609 -21.19 -5.19 20.54
C GLN A 609 -19.82 -5.44 19.89
N SER A 610 -19.76 -5.59 18.58
CA SER A 610 -18.52 -5.77 17.83
C SER A 610 -17.57 -4.58 18.00
N LEU A 611 -18.08 -3.35 17.82
CA LEU A 611 -17.31 -2.12 18.01
C LEU A 611 -16.83 -1.95 19.45
N ALA A 612 -17.69 -2.22 20.45
CA ALA A 612 -17.29 -2.16 21.85
C ALA A 612 -16.15 -3.15 22.18
N ARG A 613 -16.22 -4.37 21.63
CA ARG A 613 -15.15 -5.38 21.79
C ARG A 613 -13.86 -4.97 21.09
N THR A 614 -13.96 -4.44 19.88
CA THR A 614 -12.81 -3.92 19.10
C THR A 614 -12.11 -2.80 19.86
N LEU A 615 -12.88 -1.81 20.37
CA LEU A 615 -12.35 -0.70 21.15
C LEU A 615 -11.67 -1.15 22.44
N ALA A 616 -12.19 -2.19 23.11
CA ALA A 616 -11.56 -2.73 24.31
C ALA A 616 -10.11 -3.23 24.06
N GLY A 617 -9.84 -3.73 22.86
CA GLY A 617 -8.49 -4.12 22.43
C GLY A 617 -7.67 -2.94 21.90
N GLU A 618 -8.25 -2.14 21.01
CA GLU A 618 -7.59 -1.00 20.35
C GLU A 618 -7.01 0.00 21.36
N LEU A 619 -7.80 0.39 22.36
CA LEU A 619 -7.40 1.33 23.42
C LEU A 619 -6.21 0.86 24.26
N GLN A 620 -5.92 -0.43 24.27
CA GLN A 620 -4.80 -1.01 25.00
C GLN A 620 -3.56 -1.21 24.11
N SER A 621 -3.69 -1.11 22.79
CA SER A 621 -2.56 -1.33 21.90
C SER A 621 -1.48 -0.25 22.10
N PRO A 622 -0.19 -0.63 22.08
CA PRO A 622 0.89 0.34 22.24
C PRO A 622 0.85 1.44 21.20
N ARG A 623 0.52 1.11 19.95
CA ARG A 623 0.40 2.08 18.86
C ARG A 623 -0.70 3.12 19.11
N TYR A 624 -1.90 2.69 19.51
CA TYR A 624 -2.98 3.62 19.85
C TYR A 624 -2.57 4.56 20.98
N ARG A 625 -1.97 4.00 22.04
CA ARG A 625 -1.51 4.77 23.21
C ARG A 625 -0.43 5.78 22.87
N MET A 626 0.45 5.48 21.92
CA MET A 626 1.46 6.41 21.39
C MET A 626 0.82 7.62 20.72
N PHE A 627 -0.09 7.40 19.77
CA PHE A 627 -0.79 8.50 19.09
C PHE A 627 -1.72 9.29 20.02
N ARG A 628 -2.34 8.61 20.97
CA ARG A 628 -3.14 9.26 22.02
C ARG A 628 -2.28 10.21 22.87
N ALA A 629 -1.12 9.74 23.32
CA ALA A 629 -0.20 10.55 24.10
C ALA A 629 0.28 11.78 23.34
N LEU A 630 0.58 11.62 22.03
CA LEU A 630 0.91 12.74 21.17
C LEU A 630 -0.23 13.77 21.10
N ARG A 631 -1.47 13.33 20.81
CA ARG A 631 -2.64 14.23 20.76
C ARG A 631 -2.87 14.97 22.08
N GLN A 632 -2.72 14.27 23.20
CA GLN A 632 -2.84 14.85 24.55
C GLN A 632 -1.77 15.91 24.83
N GLY A 633 -0.58 15.78 24.25
CA GLY A 633 0.46 16.80 24.34
C GLY A 633 0.24 18.00 23.41
N LEU A 634 -0.33 17.77 22.22
CA LEU A 634 -0.55 18.81 21.21
C LEU A 634 -1.78 19.67 21.48
N LEU A 635 -2.85 19.11 22.05
CA LEU A 635 -4.14 19.78 22.20
C LEU A 635 -4.39 20.26 23.63
N PRO A 636 -5.06 21.41 23.83
CA PRO A 636 -5.39 21.90 25.16
C PRO A 636 -6.37 20.97 25.88
N ALA A 637 -6.27 20.94 27.19
CA ALA A 637 -7.21 20.16 28.01
C ALA A 637 -8.67 20.59 27.72
N GLY A 638 -9.52 19.59 27.47
CA GLY A 638 -10.94 19.83 27.15
C GLY A 638 -11.22 20.02 25.66
N ASP A 639 -10.20 19.99 24.79
CA ASP A 639 -10.41 19.97 23.35
C ASP A 639 -11.31 18.79 22.93
N PRO A 640 -12.32 19.00 22.08
CA PRO A 640 -13.24 17.94 21.69
C PRO A 640 -12.56 16.76 20.98
N HIS A 641 -11.42 16.96 20.32
CA HIS A 641 -10.64 15.86 19.71
C HIS A 641 -9.88 14.97 20.70
N LEU A 642 -9.87 15.33 21.97
CA LEU A 642 -9.38 14.46 23.04
C LEU A 642 -10.44 13.50 23.57
N ARG A 643 -11.72 13.68 23.18
CA ARG A 643 -12.79 12.74 23.47
C ARG A 643 -12.59 11.44 22.69
N GLU A 644 -12.87 10.34 23.30
CA GLU A 644 -12.59 9.02 22.69
C GLU A 644 -13.81 8.12 22.77
N ALA A 645 -14.08 7.41 21.70
CA ALA A 645 -14.99 6.29 21.73
C ALA A 645 -14.44 5.20 22.67
N THR A 646 -15.28 4.73 23.57
CA THR A 646 -14.95 3.66 24.52
C THR A 646 -16.03 2.57 24.47
N PRO A 647 -15.74 1.35 24.96
CA PRO A 647 -16.80 0.34 25.13
C PRO A 647 -18.01 0.86 25.91
N ALA A 648 -17.79 1.77 26.87
CA ALA A 648 -18.86 2.32 27.70
C ALA A 648 -19.68 3.41 26.98
N THR A 649 -19.08 4.25 26.15
CA THR A 649 -19.82 5.24 25.35
C THR A 649 -20.62 4.54 24.25
N VAL A 650 -19.96 3.65 23.48
CA VAL A 650 -20.64 2.88 22.43
C VAL A 650 -21.75 1.99 22.96
N GLY A 651 -21.54 1.33 24.11
CA GLY A 651 -22.57 0.47 24.72
C GLY A 651 -23.82 1.18 25.22
N LYS A 652 -23.80 2.52 25.32
CA LYS A 652 -24.95 3.36 25.68
C LYS A 652 -25.72 3.93 24.48
N LEU A 653 -25.17 3.83 23.28
CA LEU A 653 -25.81 4.36 22.08
C LEU A 653 -27.13 3.64 21.82
N ALA A 654 -28.15 4.40 21.47
CA ALA A 654 -29.43 3.89 21.01
C ALA A 654 -29.54 4.09 19.48
N LEU A 655 -30.40 3.33 18.85
CA LEU A 655 -30.67 3.45 17.41
C LEU A 655 -31.10 4.88 17.03
N ALA A 656 -31.85 5.54 17.94
CA ALA A 656 -32.27 6.93 17.76
C ALA A 656 -31.08 7.93 17.70
N ASP A 657 -29.98 7.64 18.43
CA ASP A 657 -28.78 8.49 18.41
C ASP A 657 -28.10 8.45 17.04
N LEU A 658 -28.04 7.25 16.42
CA LEU A 658 -27.48 7.10 15.09
C LEU A 658 -28.30 7.84 14.02
N ARG A 659 -29.63 7.72 14.10
CA ARG A 659 -30.54 8.43 13.17
C ARG A 659 -30.41 9.94 13.33
N HIS A 660 -30.38 10.42 14.57
CA HIS A 660 -30.19 11.84 14.84
C HIS A 660 -28.81 12.35 14.34
N TYR A 661 -27.76 11.58 14.57
CA TYR A 661 -26.42 11.91 14.06
C TYR A 661 -26.37 11.92 12.54
N PHE A 662 -26.99 10.92 11.88
CA PHE A 662 -27.12 10.86 10.42
C PHE A 662 -27.81 12.11 9.86
N ASP A 663 -29.01 12.44 10.37
CA ASP A 663 -29.81 13.59 9.93
C ASP A 663 -29.08 14.93 10.12
N ALA A 664 -28.26 15.05 11.17
CA ALA A 664 -27.51 16.26 11.49
C ALA A 664 -26.22 16.42 10.65
N THR A 665 -25.58 15.30 10.28
CA THR A 665 -24.23 15.29 9.71
C THR A 665 -24.24 15.07 8.21
N TYR A 666 -25.10 14.15 7.70
CA TYR A 666 -25.16 13.81 6.29
C TYR A 666 -26.02 14.83 5.54
N ARG A 667 -25.35 15.74 4.83
CA ARG A 667 -25.99 16.96 4.27
C ARG A 667 -25.45 17.26 2.88
N PRO A 668 -26.31 17.61 1.90
CA PRO A 668 -25.86 17.95 0.55
C PRO A 668 -24.99 19.22 0.51
N ASP A 669 -25.24 20.20 1.39
CA ASP A 669 -24.48 21.45 1.46
C ASP A 669 -23.10 21.32 2.14
N LEU A 670 -22.74 20.13 2.62
CA LEU A 670 -21.42 19.72 3.08
C LEU A 670 -20.78 18.67 2.16
N THR A 671 -21.47 18.24 1.10
CA THR A 671 -21.04 17.12 0.28
C THR A 671 -20.32 17.58 -0.98
N THR A 672 -19.17 16.97 -1.23
CA THR A 672 -18.44 17.06 -2.50
C THR A 672 -18.45 15.68 -3.16
N ILE A 673 -18.83 15.61 -4.44
CA ILE A 673 -18.81 14.39 -5.26
C ILE A 673 -17.84 14.63 -6.43
N VAL A 674 -16.95 13.69 -6.65
CA VAL A 674 -16.03 13.66 -7.80
C VAL A 674 -16.34 12.45 -8.65
N VAL A 675 -16.46 12.65 -9.96
CA VAL A 675 -16.68 11.59 -10.96
C VAL A 675 -15.54 11.61 -11.96
N VAL A 676 -14.83 10.49 -12.08
CA VAL A 676 -13.70 10.32 -13.01
C VAL A 676 -13.92 9.06 -13.83
N GLY A 677 -13.80 9.13 -15.16
CA GLY A 677 -13.91 7.96 -16.03
C GLY A 677 -14.59 8.23 -17.36
N ASP A 678 -15.05 7.15 -18.01
CA ASP A 678 -15.69 7.20 -19.33
C ASP A 678 -17.13 7.72 -19.22
N VAL A 679 -17.24 9.02 -18.94
CA VAL A 679 -18.51 9.75 -18.76
C VAL A 679 -18.31 11.23 -19.07
N THR A 680 -19.28 11.86 -19.71
CA THR A 680 -19.23 13.30 -19.96
C THR A 680 -19.72 14.11 -18.76
N PRO A 681 -19.32 15.39 -18.60
CA PRO A 681 -19.79 16.24 -17.53
C PRO A 681 -21.32 16.37 -17.47
N ASP A 682 -21.98 16.44 -18.61
CA ASP A 682 -23.46 16.54 -18.68
C ASP A 682 -24.15 15.24 -18.25
N GLN A 683 -23.61 14.09 -18.64
CA GLN A 683 -24.09 12.79 -18.20
C GLN A 683 -23.92 12.61 -16.69
N ALA A 684 -22.71 12.90 -16.17
CA ALA A 684 -22.44 12.81 -14.73
C ALA A 684 -23.36 13.73 -13.95
N ARG A 685 -23.51 15.01 -14.37
CA ARG A 685 -24.44 15.95 -13.76
C ARG A 685 -25.88 15.45 -13.76
N ALA A 686 -26.38 15.00 -14.91
CA ALA A 686 -27.75 14.53 -15.03
C ALA A 686 -28.01 13.31 -14.13
N THR A 687 -27.06 12.36 -14.05
CA THR A 687 -27.19 11.17 -13.22
C THR A 687 -27.11 11.50 -11.73
N ILE A 688 -26.15 12.35 -11.30
CA ILE A 688 -26.03 12.75 -9.90
C ILE A 688 -27.26 13.58 -9.48
N ASP A 689 -27.71 14.53 -10.29
CA ASP A 689 -28.88 15.35 -9.98
C ASP A 689 -30.16 14.50 -9.91
N LYS A 690 -30.29 13.48 -10.76
CA LYS A 690 -31.42 12.53 -10.76
C LYS A 690 -31.58 11.82 -9.42
N TYR A 691 -30.48 11.35 -8.82
CA TYR A 691 -30.54 10.50 -7.64
C TYR A 691 -30.21 11.23 -6.33
N PHE A 692 -29.32 12.21 -6.34
CA PHE A 692 -28.96 13.02 -5.17
C PHE A 692 -29.68 14.39 -5.13
N GLY A 693 -30.22 14.89 -6.23
CA GLY A 693 -30.82 16.23 -6.31
C GLY A 693 -32.04 16.41 -5.41
N GLY A 694 -32.70 15.34 -4.99
CA GLY A 694 -33.77 15.33 -4.00
C GLY A 694 -33.33 15.51 -2.56
N TRP A 695 -32.06 15.32 -2.25
CA TRP A 695 -31.51 15.41 -0.91
C TRP A 695 -31.60 16.82 -0.34
N ARG A 696 -32.05 16.98 0.91
CA ARG A 696 -32.29 18.28 1.56
C ARG A 696 -31.62 18.34 2.92
N SER A 697 -30.94 19.46 3.19
CA SER A 697 -30.37 19.75 4.53
C SER A 697 -31.50 20.02 5.53
N GLN A 698 -31.33 19.56 6.76
CA GLN A 698 -32.19 19.90 7.88
C GLN A 698 -31.46 20.87 8.83
N GLY A 699 -32.13 21.92 9.26
CA GLY A 699 -31.56 22.91 10.18
C GLY A 699 -30.42 23.79 9.60
N PRO A 700 -29.76 24.58 10.41
CA PRO A 700 -28.63 25.42 9.98
C PRO A 700 -27.40 24.57 9.65
N LYS A 701 -26.57 25.06 8.73
CA LYS A 701 -25.28 24.45 8.40
C LYS A 701 -24.38 24.48 9.63
N PRO A 702 -23.85 23.32 10.10
CA PRO A 702 -22.95 23.28 11.23
C PRO A 702 -21.56 23.81 10.86
N ASP A 703 -20.82 24.29 11.85
CA ASP A 703 -19.41 24.57 11.68
C ASP A 703 -18.62 23.23 11.76
N VAL A 704 -17.84 22.95 10.73
CA VAL A 704 -17.05 21.74 10.59
C VAL A 704 -15.54 22.01 10.67
N ILE A 705 -15.16 23.27 10.91
CA ILE A 705 -13.75 23.66 11.06
C ILE A 705 -13.47 23.86 12.55
N PRO A 706 -12.65 23.00 13.17
CA PRO A 706 -12.33 23.15 14.58
C PRO A 706 -11.58 24.47 14.84
N PRO A 707 -11.80 25.12 15.99
CA PRO A 707 -11.11 26.36 16.32
C PRO A 707 -9.60 26.16 16.40
N LYS A 708 -8.83 27.21 16.05
CA LYS A 708 -7.37 27.19 16.20
C LYS A 708 -6.98 26.87 17.64
N VAL A 709 -5.88 26.16 17.81
CA VAL A 709 -5.28 25.88 19.11
C VAL A 709 -3.95 26.60 19.25
N PRO A 710 -3.58 27.05 20.46
CA PRO A 710 -2.30 27.71 20.70
C PRO A 710 -1.13 26.73 20.52
N LEU A 711 0.08 27.28 20.40
CA LEU A 711 1.30 26.48 20.46
C LEU A 711 1.30 25.63 21.73
N ASN A 712 1.50 24.33 21.57
CA ASN A 712 1.51 23.37 22.67
C ASN A 712 2.72 23.58 23.60
N PRO A 713 2.60 23.33 24.90
CA PRO A 713 3.75 23.23 25.78
C PRO A 713 4.57 21.97 25.47
N PRO A 714 5.87 21.94 25.81
CA PRO A 714 6.67 20.75 25.67
C PRO A 714 6.17 19.65 26.62
N SER A 715 6.15 18.42 26.15
CA SER A 715 5.79 17.27 26.98
C SER A 715 6.53 16.00 26.53
N TYR A 716 6.64 15.04 27.44
CA TYR A 716 7.29 13.78 27.20
C TYR A 716 6.42 12.63 27.75
N ALA A 717 6.20 11.62 26.94
CA ALA A 717 5.45 10.42 27.34
C ALA A 717 6.19 9.13 26.96
N VAL A 718 6.03 8.08 27.76
CA VAL A 718 6.53 6.74 27.47
C VAL A 718 5.38 5.74 27.35
N VAL A 719 5.46 4.87 26.36
CA VAL A 719 4.48 3.81 26.10
C VAL A 719 5.21 2.47 26.04
N PRO A 720 5.15 1.65 27.09
CA PRO A 720 5.76 0.33 27.07
C PRO A 720 5.17 -0.57 25.97
N ASN A 721 6.06 -1.23 25.22
CA ASN A 721 5.74 -2.29 24.28
C ASN A 721 6.75 -3.43 24.42
N PRO A 722 6.46 -4.44 25.26
CA PRO A 722 7.42 -5.51 25.55
C PRO A 722 7.67 -6.48 24.39
N TYR A 723 6.89 -6.39 23.31
CA TYR A 723 7.12 -7.16 22.08
C TYR A 723 8.11 -6.48 21.13
N ALA A 724 8.29 -5.17 21.23
CA ALA A 724 9.20 -4.44 20.34
C ALA A 724 10.67 -4.79 20.58
N SER A 725 11.46 -4.75 19.54
CA SER A 725 12.94 -4.84 19.60
C SER A 725 13.58 -3.46 19.72
N GLN A 726 12.91 -2.42 19.23
CA GLN A 726 13.38 -1.04 19.17
C GLN A 726 12.40 -0.08 19.81
N ASP A 727 12.87 1.11 20.14
CA ASP A 727 12.04 2.24 20.50
C ASP A 727 11.61 2.99 19.24
N GLN A 728 10.31 3.26 19.14
CA GLN A 728 9.71 4.16 18.15
C GLN A 728 9.50 5.51 18.81
N VAL A 729 10.03 6.56 18.20
CA VAL A 729 9.92 7.93 18.70
C VAL A 729 9.08 8.75 17.75
N LEU A 730 8.12 9.48 18.31
CA LEU A 730 7.26 10.41 17.59
C LEU A 730 7.32 11.76 18.29
N MET A 731 7.76 12.78 17.55
CA MET A 731 7.79 14.16 18.00
C MET A 731 6.73 14.98 17.26
N GLY A 732 6.11 15.94 17.89
CA GLY A 732 5.11 16.77 17.23
C GLY A 732 4.98 18.17 17.82
N GLN A 733 4.49 19.10 17.01
CA GLN A 733 4.22 20.48 17.38
C GLN A 733 3.05 21.00 16.57
N VAL A 734 2.17 21.79 17.21
CA VAL A 734 1.17 22.60 16.51
C VAL A 734 1.86 23.82 15.89
N MET A 735 1.51 24.13 14.64
CA MET A 735 1.98 25.33 13.94
C MET A 735 0.84 26.34 13.82
N ASP A 736 1.14 27.63 14.11
CA ASP A 736 0.15 28.73 13.98
C ASP A 736 0.03 29.20 12.52
N LEU A 737 -0.39 28.30 11.67
CA LEU A 737 -0.77 28.62 10.30
C LEU A 737 -1.88 27.67 9.82
N ASP A 738 -2.62 28.11 8.83
CA ASP A 738 -3.63 27.30 8.16
C ASP A 738 -3.20 26.96 6.73
N LEU A 739 -3.98 26.08 6.11
CA LEU A 739 -3.77 25.57 4.76
C LEU A 739 -3.63 26.67 3.69
N HIS A 740 -4.26 27.84 3.88
CA HIS A 740 -4.24 28.94 2.89
C HIS A 740 -3.08 29.90 3.10
N ASN A 741 -2.30 29.74 4.18
CA ASN A 741 -1.13 30.57 4.44
C ASN A 741 -0.03 30.28 3.39
N PRO A 742 0.48 31.31 2.68
CA PRO A 742 1.50 31.12 1.65
C PRO A 742 2.83 30.60 2.16
N ASP A 743 3.16 30.78 3.45
CA ASP A 743 4.39 30.26 4.04
C ASP A 743 4.43 28.72 4.07
N ARG A 744 3.27 28.04 3.87
CA ARG A 744 3.21 26.57 3.76
C ARG A 744 4.11 26.00 2.66
N TYR A 745 4.29 26.74 1.56
CA TYR A 745 5.14 26.28 0.46
C TYR A 745 6.62 26.33 0.85
N ALA A 746 7.04 27.35 1.60
CA ALA A 746 8.39 27.43 2.14
C ALA A 746 8.65 26.33 3.18
N LEU A 747 7.67 26.06 4.04
CA LEU A 747 7.73 24.99 5.03
C LEU A 747 7.77 23.61 4.36
N GLN A 748 6.96 23.37 3.33
CA GLN A 748 6.97 22.10 2.61
C GLN A 748 8.31 21.84 1.93
N LEU A 749 8.82 22.83 1.19
CA LEU A 749 10.11 22.71 0.51
C LEU A 749 11.29 22.55 1.49
N GLY A 750 11.23 23.27 2.62
CA GLY A 750 12.20 23.11 3.69
C GLY A 750 12.08 21.76 4.41
N ASN A 751 10.87 21.20 4.51
CA ASN A 751 10.68 19.88 5.07
C ASN A 751 11.34 18.79 4.21
N ASP A 752 11.32 18.94 2.89
CA ASP A 752 12.03 18.00 2.00
C ASP A 752 13.55 18.03 2.25
N VAL A 753 14.09 19.19 2.55
CA VAL A 753 15.50 19.31 2.97
C VAL A 753 15.73 18.69 4.35
N LEU A 754 14.80 18.87 5.30
CA LEU A 754 14.94 18.37 6.66
C LEU A 754 14.78 16.84 6.73
N GLY A 755 13.64 16.30 6.32
CA GLY A 755 13.31 14.87 6.50
C GLY A 755 12.24 14.34 5.56
N GLY A 756 11.72 15.15 4.61
CA GLY A 756 10.63 14.77 3.72
C GLY A 756 11.05 14.04 2.45
N ASN A 757 12.28 14.17 2.02
CA ASN A 757 12.79 13.61 0.76
C ASN A 757 13.77 12.45 0.98
N GLY A 758 13.36 11.44 1.75
CA GLY A 758 14.09 10.19 1.92
C GLY A 758 15.59 10.38 2.10
N PHE A 759 16.41 9.64 1.37
CA PHE A 759 17.88 9.66 1.45
C PHE A 759 18.54 11.00 1.07
N ALA A 760 17.83 11.89 0.41
CA ALA A 760 18.35 13.22 0.09
C ALA A 760 18.17 14.24 1.23
N SER A 761 17.50 13.87 2.32
CA SER A 761 17.23 14.72 3.47
C SER A 761 18.35 14.70 4.53
N ARG A 762 18.38 15.76 5.37
CA ARG A 762 19.35 15.88 6.47
C ARG A 762 19.17 14.78 7.51
N LEU A 763 17.95 14.51 7.95
CA LEU A 763 17.67 13.49 8.97
C LEU A 763 18.13 12.11 8.53
N MET A 764 17.79 11.69 7.31
CA MET A 764 18.27 10.41 6.78
C MET A 764 19.79 10.37 6.66
N THR A 765 20.40 11.46 6.17
CA THR A 765 21.86 11.55 6.04
C THR A 765 22.54 11.48 7.40
N ASP A 766 22.05 12.22 8.39
CA ASP A 766 22.74 12.31 9.68
C ASP A 766 22.44 11.10 10.58
N VAL A 767 21.19 10.64 10.64
CA VAL A 767 20.81 9.56 11.54
C VAL A 767 21.18 8.19 10.97
N ARG A 768 20.84 7.94 9.67
CA ARG A 768 21.10 6.65 9.04
C ARG A 768 22.51 6.60 8.41
N VAL A 769 22.80 7.49 7.47
CA VAL A 769 24.00 7.35 6.63
C VAL A 769 25.29 7.59 7.39
N ARG A 770 25.35 8.61 8.27
CA ARG A 770 26.55 8.97 9.02
C ARG A 770 26.74 8.20 10.30
N HIS A 771 25.66 8.00 11.05
CA HIS A 771 25.74 7.43 12.40
C HIS A 771 25.21 6.01 12.52
N GLY A 772 24.37 5.55 11.58
CA GLY A 772 23.80 4.21 11.61
C GLY A 772 22.87 3.97 12.81
N TYR A 773 22.24 5.00 13.36
CA TYR A 773 21.44 4.91 14.59
C TYR A 773 19.99 4.46 14.34
N ALA A 774 19.47 4.63 13.13
CA ALA A 774 18.12 4.23 12.76
C ALA A 774 18.05 3.82 11.29
N TYR A 775 17.12 2.92 10.98
CA TYR A 775 16.83 2.52 9.60
C TYR A 775 16.13 3.64 8.82
N ASP A 776 15.20 4.34 9.48
CA ASP A 776 14.45 5.45 8.92
C ASP A 776 14.35 6.60 9.93
N ALA A 777 14.53 7.83 9.47
CA ALA A 777 14.31 9.04 10.23
C ALA A 777 13.73 10.11 9.31
N ARG A 778 12.52 10.54 9.60
CA ARG A 778 11.78 11.43 8.71
C ARG A 778 11.04 12.53 9.44
N SER A 779 10.69 13.57 8.73
CA SER A 779 9.80 14.63 9.18
C SER A 779 8.67 14.86 8.18
N GLY A 780 7.57 15.41 8.67
CA GLY A 780 6.43 15.75 7.84
C GLY A 780 5.64 16.92 8.39
N MET A 781 4.87 17.53 7.52
CA MET A 781 3.96 18.61 7.85
C MET A 781 2.56 18.28 7.36
N ASN A 782 1.58 18.42 8.22
CA ASN A 782 0.18 18.31 7.84
C ASN A 782 -0.43 19.72 7.93
N PHE A 783 -0.71 20.31 6.78
CA PHE A 783 -1.38 21.59 6.69
C PHE A 783 -2.90 21.37 6.69
N ASP A 784 -3.59 22.00 7.64
CA ASP A 784 -5.02 21.87 7.84
C ASP A 784 -5.69 23.24 7.81
N ARG A 785 -7.02 23.27 7.67
CA ARG A 785 -7.81 24.51 7.62
C ARG A 785 -7.67 25.37 8.88
N SER A 786 -7.28 24.76 10.03
CA SER A 786 -7.14 25.48 11.30
C SER A 786 -6.02 24.96 12.20
N ARG A 787 -5.56 23.72 12.05
CA ARG A 787 -4.71 23.02 13.01
C ARG A 787 -3.57 22.28 12.31
N SER A 788 -2.66 23.04 11.71
CA SER A 788 -1.47 22.48 11.08
C SER A 788 -0.49 21.93 12.12
N ILE A 789 0.18 20.83 11.81
CA ILE A 789 1.17 20.22 12.67
C ILE A 789 2.44 19.88 11.90
N PHE A 790 3.57 20.00 12.59
CA PHE A 790 4.84 19.40 12.24
C PHE A 790 5.02 18.12 13.05
N TYR A 791 5.62 17.09 12.45
CA TYR A 791 6.05 15.91 13.17
C TYR A 791 7.40 15.42 12.65
N ALA A 792 8.14 14.71 13.52
CA ALA A 792 9.30 13.92 13.17
C ALA A 792 9.18 12.55 13.82
N GLU A 793 9.64 11.51 13.13
CA GLU A 793 9.57 10.14 13.64
C GLU A 793 10.79 9.32 13.22
N TYR A 794 11.17 8.39 14.07
CA TYR A 794 12.25 7.43 13.80
C TYR A 794 12.11 6.18 14.69
N GLY A 795 12.75 5.07 14.26
CA GLY A 795 12.91 3.87 15.07
C GLY A 795 14.37 3.57 15.31
N SER A 796 14.78 3.36 16.57
CA SER A 796 16.17 3.06 16.91
C SER A 796 16.30 2.16 18.13
N ASP A 797 17.51 1.65 18.35
CA ASP A 797 17.82 0.92 19.58
C ASP A 797 17.66 1.84 20.81
N PRO A 798 17.17 1.31 21.97
CA PRO A 798 16.87 2.13 23.13
C PRO A 798 18.04 2.94 23.69
N ASP A 799 19.29 2.50 23.49
CA ASP A 799 20.49 3.20 23.89
C ASP A 799 20.93 4.32 22.94
N LYS A 800 20.31 4.44 21.76
CA LYS A 800 20.59 5.44 20.73
C LYS A 800 19.56 6.57 20.67
N VAL A 801 18.42 6.42 21.33
CA VAL A 801 17.32 7.40 21.27
C VAL A 801 17.80 8.82 21.59
N ALA A 802 18.60 9.01 22.66
CA ALA A 802 19.09 10.32 23.06
C ALA A 802 20.02 10.95 22.00
N ASP A 803 20.85 10.12 21.35
CA ASP A 803 21.76 10.58 20.30
C ASP A 803 20.97 11.03 19.06
N VAL A 804 19.94 10.26 18.68
CA VAL A 804 19.06 10.61 17.54
C VAL A 804 18.25 11.86 17.84
N ASP A 805 17.68 11.99 19.06
CA ASP A 805 17.01 13.21 19.51
C ASP A 805 17.88 14.45 19.34
N ALA A 806 19.13 14.36 19.76
CA ALA A 806 20.08 15.47 19.63
C ALA A 806 20.34 15.85 18.16
N LEU A 807 20.43 14.85 17.26
CA LEU A 807 20.58 15.08 15.82
C LEU A 807 19.32 15.75 15.23
N VAL A 808 18.13 15.23 15.51
CA VAL A 808 16.86 15.79 15.04
C VAL A 808 16.68 17.25 15.46
N LEU A 809 16.91 17.54 16.75
CA LEU A 809 16.80 18.90 17.29
C LEU A 809 17.84 19.84 16.66
N ARG A 810 19.08 19.38 16.52
CA ARG A 810 20.16 20.14 15.86
C ARG A 810 19.78 20.52 14.43
N ASP A 811 19.24 19.58 13.67
CA ASP A 811 18.89 19.81 12.27
C ASP A 811 17.70 20.75 12.10
N ILE A 812 16.69 20.65 12.98
CA ILE A 812 15.58 21.62 13.01
C ILE A 812 16.12 23.03 13.36
N GLU A 813 17.00 23.15 14.37
CA GLU A 813 17.60 24.44 14.74
C GLU A 813 18.51 25.00 13.63
N ALA A 814 19.21 24.14 12.89
CA ALA A 814 20.03 24.56 11.76
C ALA A 814 19.16 25.17 10.63
N MET A 815 17.97 24.59 10.34
CA MET A 815 17.02 25.16 9.39
C MET A 815 16.55 26.58 9.77
N GLN A 816 16.52 26.89 11.07
CA GLN A 816 16.09 28.20 11.57
C GLN A 816 17.21 29.25 11.55
N ARG A 817 18.45 28.82 11.83
CA ARG A 817 19.59 29.74 12.04
C ARG A 817 20.35 30.06 10.77
N THR A 818 20.36 29.15 9.82
CA THR A 818 21.16 29.23 8.60
C THR A 818 20.30 28.93 7.38
N PRO A 819 20.38 29.76 6.32
CA PRO A 819 19.72 29.39 5.06
C PRO A 819 20.18 28.00 4.59
N VAL A 820 19.26 27.22 4.01
CA VAL A 820 19.60 25.96 3.36
C VAL A 820 20.60 26.21 2.23
N LYS A 821 21.45 25.26 1.92
CA LYS A 821 22.37 25.35 0.80
C LYS A 821 21.61 25.41 -0.52
N ASP A 822 22.14 26.12 -1.50
CA ASP A 822 21.53 26.21 -2.83
C ASP A 822 21.30 24.81 -3.43
N THR A 823 22.26 23.89 -3.23
CA THR A 823 22.12 22.49 -3.70
C THR A 823 21.00 21.73 -3.01
N GLU A 824 20.81 21.91 -1.69
CA GLU A 824 19.68 21.29 -0.96
C GLU A 824 18.33 21.84 -1.43
N LEU A 825 18.24 23.16 -1.61
CA LEU A 825 17.04 23.82 -2.10
C LEU A 825 16.70 23.40 -3.53
N ASP A 826 17.72 23.31 -4.39
CA ASP A 826 17.54 22.88 -5.78
C ASP A 826 17.11 21.42 -5.88
N ASN A 827 17.62 20.54 -5.03
CA ASN A 827 17.19 19.14 -4.97
C ASN A 827 15.72 19.03 -4.53
N ALA A 828 15.34 19.72 -3.46
CA ALA A 828 13.95 19.74 -2.98
C ALA A 828 13.00 20.33 -4.05
N ARG A 829 13.40 21.42 -4.70
CA ARG A 829 12.63 22.05 -5.78
C ARG A 829 12.47 21.11 -6.97
N GLN A 830 13.53 20.45 -7.40
CA GLN A 830 13.51 19.49 -8.50
C GLN A 830 12.58 18.32 -8.19
N TYR A 831 12.67 17.77 -6.97
CA TYR A 831 11.81 16.69 -6.51
C TYR A 831 10.33 17.10 -6.57
N GLN A 832 9.96 18.20 -5.90
CA GLN A 832 8.57 18.66 -5.81
C GLN A 832 7.95 18.97 -7.18
N ILE A 833 8.71 19.60 -8.08
CA ILE A 833 8.18 19.99 -9.39
C ILE A 833 8.06 18.78 -10.33
N ARG A 834 9.05 17.91 -10.32
CA ARG A 834 9.07 16.75 -11.22
C ARG A 834 8.11 15.64 -10.76
N SER A 835 7.79 15.57 -9.46
CA SER A 835 6.81 14.61 -8.96
C SER A 835 5.34 14.98 -9.26
N ILE A 836 5.05 16.21 -9.69
CA ILE A 836 3.67 16.66 -9.98
C ILE A 836 2.89 15.68 -10.88
N PRO A 837 3.43 15.12 -11.98
CA PRO A 837 2.69 14.16 -12.79
C PRO A 837 2.28 12.88 -12.04
N LEU A 838 3.04 12.49 -11.02
CA LEU A 838 2.77 11.29 -10.25
C LEU A 838 1.52 11.44 -9.36
N GLU A 839 1.16 12.67 -8.97
CA GLU A 839 -0.05 12.92 -8.19
C GLU A 839 -1.34 12.55 -8.93
N VAL A 840 -1.26 12.49 -10.26
CA VAL A 840 -2.39 12.20 -11.15
C VAL A 840 -2.14 10.99 -12.05
N ALA A 841 -1.23 10.09 -11.66
CA ALA A 841 -0.80 8.94 -12.45
C ALA A 841 -1.77 7.74 -12.46
N SER A 842 -2.96 7.88 -11.89
CA SER A 842 -4.05 6.90 -11.98
C SER A 842 -5.41 7.56 -11.78
N VAL A 843 -6.47 6.92 -12.29
CA VAL A 843 -7.85 7.41 -12.10
C VAL A 843 -8.18 7.60 -10.62
N ASN A 844 -7.75 6.69 -9.75
CA ASN A 844 -7.97 6.83 -8.31
C ASN A 844 -7.18 7.98 -7.69
N ARG A 845 -5.93 8.22 -8.13
CA ARG A 845 -5.15 9.40 -7.68
C ARG A 845 -5.82 10.69 -8.15
N ILE A 846 -6.27 10.76 -9.39
CA ILE A 846 -7.02 11.91 -9.94
C ILE A 846 -8.28 12.18 -9.09
N ALA A 847 -9.09 11.15 -8.88
CA ALA A 847 -10.34 11.28 -8.12
C ALA A 847 -10.10 11.74 -6.68
N GLY A 848 -9.14 11.11 -5.98
CA GLY A 848 -8.78 11.47 -4.60
C GLY A 848 -8.19 12.88 -4.47
N ALA A 849 -7.35 13.28 -5.41
CA ALA A 849 -6.75 14.62 -5.45
C ALA A 849 -7.82 15.70 -5.69
N LEU A 850 -8.66 15.54 -6.72
CA LEU A 850 -9.74 16.46 -7.02
C LEU A 850 -10.75 16.59 -5.86
N LEU A 851 -11.07 15.46 -5.19
CA LEU A 851 -11.92 15.47 -4.01
C LEU A 851 -11.27 16.28 -2.89
N THR A 852 -10.01 15.97 -2.56
CA THR A 852 -9.26 16.63 -1.49
C THR A 852 -9.14 18.14 -1.73
N TRP A 853 -8.69 18.55 -2.90
CA TRP A 853 -8.57 19.98 -3.24
C TRP A 853 -9.92 20.70 -3.20
N SER A 854 -10.98 20.01 -3.68
CA SER A 854 -12.32 20.63 -3.76
C SER A 854 -12.90 20.90 -2.38
N TYR A 855 -12.96 19.92 -1.46
CA TYR A 855 -13.56 20.14 -0.13
C TYR A 855 -12.69 21.01 0.78
N ARG A 856 -11.37 21.06 0.54
CA ARG A 856 -10.45 21.97 1.24
C ARG A 856 -10.46 23.39 0.72
N GLY A 857 -11.20 23.66 -0.37
CA GLY A 857 -11.26 25.00 -0.98
C GLY A 857 -9.98 25.38 -1.73
N GLU A 858 -9.19 24.40 -2.17
CA GLU A 858 -7.96 24.61 -2.95
C GLU A 858 -8.27 24.64 -4.46
N PRO A 859 -7.39 25.24 -5.28
CA PRO A 859 -7.49 25.15 -6.75
C PRO A 859 -7.42 23.71 -7.22
N LEU A 860 -8.16 23.35 -8.29
CA LEU A 860 -8.13 22.01 -8.87
C LEU A 860 -6.81 21.68 -9.64
N ASP A 861 -5.94 22.69 -9.80
CA ASP A 861 -4.57 22.58 -10.29
C ASP A 861 -3.54 22.88 -9.18
N GLN A 862 -3.86 22.56 -7.93
CA GLN A 862 -3.04 22.88 -6.75
C GLN A 862 -1.54 22.53 -6.91
N PRO A 863 -1.13 21.37 -7.49
CA PRO A 863 0.28 21.07 -7.71
C PRO A 863 0.98 22.07 -8.64
N MET A 864 0.28 22.60 -9.63
CA MET A 864 0.80 23.62 -10.55
C MET A 864 0.97 24.97 -9.86
N VAL A 865 0.02 25.31 -8.95
CA VAL A 865 0.12 26.51 -8.10
C VAL A 865 1.34 26.40 -7.18
N ALA A 866 1.51 25.25 -6.52
CA ALA A 866 2.65 24.97 -5.65
C ALA A 866 3.98 25.00 -6.45
N GLY A 867 4.01 24.35 -7.60
CA GLY A 867 5.20 24.28 -8.46
C GLY A 867 5.68 25.67 -8.91
N ARG A 868 4.76 26.60 -9.27
CA ARG A 868 5.11 27.99 -9.57
C ARG A 868 5.76 28.68 -8.37
N ARG A 869 5.22 28.48 -7.17
CA ARG A 869 5.79 29.03 -5.93
C ARG A 869 7.17 28.43 -5.60
N TYR A 870 7.35 27.13 -5.81
CA TYR A 870 8.64 26.46 -5.58
C TYR A 870 9.75 26.97 -6.53
N LEU A 871 9.43 27.30 -7.78
CA LEU A 871 10.40 27.87 -8.73
C LEU A 871 10.99 29.21 -8.24
N GLU A 872 10.19 30.02 -7.57
CA GLU A 872 10.55 31.37 -7.10
C GLU A 872 11.12 31.38 -5.67
N MET A 873 10.96 30.28 -4.91
CA MET A 873 11.31 30.20 -3.49
C MET A 873 12.79 30.38 -3.25
N THR A 874 13.17 31.17 -2.24
CA THR A 874 14.54 31.41 -1.83
C THR A 874 14.91 30.67 -0.55
N ALA A 875 16.20 30.39 -0.35
CA ALA A 875 16.68 29.79 0.90
C ALA A 875 16.39 30.66 2.14
N LYS A 876 16.30 31.97 1.95
CA LYS A 876 15.93 32.90 3.02
C LYS A 876 14.46 32.79 3.43
N GLU A 877 13.53 32.65 2.48
CA GLU A 877 12.12 32.41 2.77
C GLU A 877 11.90 31.10 3.52
N VAL A 878 12.62 30.03 3.15
CA VAL A 878 12.59 28.76 3.88
C VAL A 878 13.07 28.94 5.31
N GLN A 879 14.21 29.59 5.50
CA GLN A 879 14.75 29.89 6.83
C GLN A 879 13.76 30.70 7.69
N ASP A 880 13.17 31.75 7.13
CA ASP A 880 12.24 32.64 7.85
C ASP A 880 10.96 31.91 8.26
N ALA A 881 10.45 31.03 7.39
CA ALA A 881 9.28 30.22 7.70
C ALA A 881 9.60 29.23 8.84
N PHE A 882 10.73 28.52 8.78
CA PHE A 882 11.14 27.62 9.85
C PHE A 882 11.36 28.34 11.18
N ALA A 883 12.00 29.51 11.17
CA ALA A 883 12.21 30.35 12.36
C ALA A 883 10.89 30.87 12.96
N ARG A 884 9.87 31.12 12.13
CA ARG A 884 8.57 31.64 12.56
C ARG A 884 7.65 30.57 13.14
N TYR A 885 7.59 29.39 12.52
CA TYR A 885 6.55 28.38 12.82
C TYR A 885 7.05 27.17 13.59
N LEU A 886 8.34 26.84 13.56
CA LEU A 886 8.88 25.73 14.33
C LEU A 886 9.54 26.20 15.60
N HIS A 887 9.27 25.50 16.69
CA HIS A 887 9.76 25.82 18.03
C HIS A 887 10.29 24.54 18.69
N PRO A 888 11.53 24.11 18.44
CA PRO A 888 12.05 22.79 18.90
C PRO A 888 11.91 22.56 20.40
N ARG A 889 11.90 23.65 21.20
CA ARG A 889 11.71 23.57 22.66
C ARG A 889 10.24 23.30 23.09
N HIS A 890 9.30 23.28 22.15
CA HIS A 890 7.88 23.03 22.37
C HIS A 890 7.44 21.67 21.82
N LEU A 891 8.37 20.84 21.35
CA LEU A 891 8.03 19.51 20.84
C LEU A 891 7.41 18.64 21.94
N VAL A 892 6.32 18.00 21.59
CA VAL A 892 5.79 16.83 22.32
C VAL A 892 6.56 15.62 21.83
N GLN A 893 7.12 14.86 22.74
CA GLN A 893 7.84 13.62 22.40
C GLN A 893 7.16 12.42 23.05
N VAL A 894 6.93 11.38 22.26
CA VAL A 894 6.41 10.10 22.75
C VAL A 894 7.35 8.99 22.31
N VAL A 895 7.80 8.19 23.27
CA VAL A 895 8.68 7.04 23.05
C VAL A 895 7.92 5.76 23.35
N GLN A 896 7.84 4.87 22.40
CA GLN A 896 7.21 3.55 22.53
C GLN A 896 8.24 2.45 22.31
N GLY A 897 8.40 1.54 23.25
CA GLY A 897 9.35 0.45 23.06
C GLY A 897 9.42 -0.55 24.20
N PRO A 898 10.43 -1.47 24.18
CA PRO A 898 10.52 -2.57 25.14
C PRO A 898 10.82 -2.09 26.56
N ALA A 899 11.57 -1.01 26.70
CA ALA A 899 11.90 -0.41 27.99
C ALA A 899 12.15 1.10 27.81
N PRO A 900 11.20 1.88 27.28
CA PRO A 900 11.41 3.26 26.94
C PRO A 900 11.77 4.09 28.18
N LYS A 901 12.79 4.94 28.09
CA LYS A 901 13.28 5.80 29.15
C LYS A 901 13.10 7.26 28.74
N ARG A 902 13.01 8.13 29.75
CA ARG A 902 13.15 9.56 29.51
C ARG A 902 14.63 9.89 29.39
N HIS A 903 15.01 10.52 28.30
CA HIS A 903 16.37 10.96 28.02
C HIS A 903 16.57 12.45 28.27
#